data_3966c383837fd8c5fa356494e628bd0a
#
_entry.id   3966c383837fd8c5fa356494e628bd0a
#
_cell.length_a   1.000
_cell.length_b   1.000
_cell.length_c   1.000
_cell.angle_alpha   90.00
_cell.angle_beta   90.00
_cell.angle_gamma   90.00
#
_symmetry.space_group_name_H-M   'P 1'
#
loop_
_entity.id
_entity.type
_entity.pdbx_description
1 polymer ?
#
loop_
_entity_poly.entity_id
_entity_poly.type
_entity_poly.pdbx_seq_one_letter_code
_entity_poly.pdbx_strand_id
1 'polypeptide(L)'
;MIDLLESNEQLIDIKSEEITLSKVVSNNLRFNIPLYQRLYVWGEEQINTLLGDIKNAFLTDPTKPFFLGGIVVIKNNKKQFDLIDGQQRFTTLWLLSKFLNRGGLEQFTYTNGNSNENNTTNNFDCRLHFSVRDFANKYFSKHKFILTNSENEELKAISSAEKTIETYFNNDSKEIEDINLDRLSEYIFKNIRLIATEMPINTDENKVFEAMNNRGVQLQQHEILKSRLLHQLQNDPDREKFAMIWDACSVMDEYVEKSLKDTANFTWGELFPDKVAENEDKYEEIPIDILPKLKTFEKKVDSINLLNIINDDQFLTSKDDSNDDKTQYSSEQVRSIITFPMLLLHTLRIFQFKKSNDLKALLSAEVKEKNLIKIFEDAFKNENLNNEYVIADFFKLLWQVRVRFDKYVIKWVTNPDSNHEETHLIKKLYKSKYKETISIRRVSPDANEKFALLQSMLYHSQELITQYWLTPFLNKMLEDDVDETILFKYLKQLDNAMFCNERTAKLKELSFSMLTKDETEMSGNVDFVTAVLNLKDGTKFASYWFYKLDFILWMNRKELIAYKTEDVKKLWENYRMTAKNSVEHICPQTQNPHDSDLIYNVSDSEEVKKQKLDDFGNLVLLTSSMNSEYSNKMYAVKRTEFIKKKRLDSLKSDIIFEKNNWNYQNMDAHRVMMIEQFSNYLNN
;
A
#
# COMPACT_ATOMS: atom_id res chain seq x y z
N MET A 1 11.14 -4.44 40.71
CA MET A 1 11.79 -3.31 39.98
C MET A 1 12.67 -2.42 40.91
N ILE A 2 12.34 -2.18 42.17
CA ILE A 2 13.23 -1.46 43.10
C ILE A 2 14.54 -2.24 43.30
N ASP A 3 14.48 -3.58 43.43
CA ASP A 3 15.65 -4.45 43.57
C ASP A 3 16.42 -4.68 42.25
N LEU A 4 15.81 -4.39 41.10
CA LEU A 4 16.42 -4.60 39.79
C LEU A 4 17.41 -3.51 39.37
N LEU A 5 17.34 -2.32 39.96
CA LEU A 5 18.25 -1.20 39.62
C LEU A 5 19.61 -1.30 40.36
N GLU A 6 19.69 -2.07 41.44
CA GLU A 6 20.92 -2.20 42.26
C GLU A 6 21.74 -3.46 42.01
N SER A 7 21.18 -4.50 41.34
CA SER A 7 21.91 -5.72 41.04
C SER A 7 22.43 -5.73 39.58
N ASN A 8 23.73 -5.90 39.39
CA ASN A 8 24.36 -6.23 38.11
C ASN A 8 24.09 -7.69 37.69
N GLU A 9 23.12 -8.37 38.33
CA GLU A 9 22.73 -9.73 37.97
C GLU A 9 21.90 -9.71 36.67
N GLN A 10 22.31 -10.51 35.69
CA GLN A 10 21.54 -10.77 34.48
C GLN A 10 20.21 -11.42 34.89
N LEU A 11 19.10 -10.82 34.47
CA LEU A 11 17.78 -11.41 34.68
C LEU A 11 17.72 -12.76 33.97
N ILE A 12 17.52 -13.83 34.71
CA ILE A 12 17.44 -15.20 34.17
C ILE A 12 15.98 -15.61 33.94
N ASP A 13 15.05 -15.05 34.75
CA ASP A 13 13.64 -15.38 34.72
C ASP A 13 12.75 -14.23 34.29
N ILE A 14 11.59 -14.55 33.73
CA ILE A 14 10.53 -13.57 33.41
C ILE A 14 9.96 -13.05 34.72
N LYS A 15 9.90 -11.71 34.88
CA LYS A 15 9.29 -11.05 36.02
C LYS A 15 8.10 -10.21 35.58
N SER A 16 6.97 -10.39 36.25
CA SER A 16 5.77 -9.57 36.02
C SER A 16 5.42 -8.84 37.30
N GLU A 17 5.20 -7.54 37.19
CA GLU A 17 4.77 -6.72 38.32
C GLU A 17 3.76 -5.65 37.89
N GLU A 18 3.00 -5.20 38.87
CA GLU A 18 2.08 -4.09 38.70
C GLU A 18 2.83 -2.76 38.74
N ILE A 19 2.65 -1.94 37.71
CA ILE A 19 3.27 -0.63 37.58
C ILE A 19 2.21 0.46 37.43
N THR A 20 2.39 1.58 38.10
CA THR A 20 1.60 2.81 37.95
C THR A 20 2.49 3.90 37.35
N LEU A 21 1.87 4.98 36.83
CA LEU A 21 2.65 6.11 36.34
C LEU A 21 3.48 6.76 37.44
N SER A 22 2.98 6.77 38.68
CA SER A 22 3.74 7.25 39.87
C SER A 22 4.97 6.39 40.14
N LYS A 23 4.90 5.07 39.98
CA LYS A 23 6.06 4.17 40.10
C LYS A 23 7.09 4.40 38.99
N VAL A 24 6.63 4.68 37.76
CA VAL A 24 7.52 5.05 36.65
C VAL A 24 8.33 6.28 37.01
N VAL A 25 7.70 7.28 37.59
CA VAL A 25 8.37 8.52 38.00
C VAL A 25 9.31 8.28 39.18
N SER A 26 8.84 7.63 40.26
CA SER A 26 9.66 7.43 41.45
C SER A 26 10.91 6.58 41.21
N ASN A 27 10.82 5.63 40.29
CA ASN A 27 11.96 4.76 39.88
C ASN A 27 12.76 5.32 38.72
N ASN A 28 12.46 6.52 38.26
CA ASN A 28 13.08 7.19 37.12
C ASN A 28 13.20 6.31 35.88
N LEU A 29 12.14 5.53 35.59
CA LEU A 29 12.14 4.61 34.44
C LEU A 29 12.01 5.38 33.13
N ARG A 30 12.69 4.87 32.09
CA ARG A 30 12.65 5.39 30.72
C ARG A 30 12.31 4.27 29.76
N PHE A 31 11.54 4.58 28.74
CA PHE A 31 11.06 3.62 27.78
C PHE A 31 11.51 4.02 26.37
N ASN A 32 11.82 3.01 25.58
CA ASN A 32 12.19 3.18 24.19
C ASN A 32 11.27 2.32 23.31
N ILE A 33 10.82 2.86 22.20
CA ILE A 33 10.11 2.12 21.16
C ILE A 33 11.14 1.67 20.13
N PRO A 34 11.41 0.35 20.03
CA PRO A 34 12.43 -0.20 19.14
C PRO A 34 12.14 0.05 17.66
N LEU A 35 13.16 -0.08 16.85
CA LEU A 35 13.14 0.14 15.41
C LEU A 35 12.13 -0.74 14.66
N TYR A 36 11.94 -1.97 15.08
CA TYR A 36 11.03 -2.93 14.45
C TYR A 36 9.55 -2.70 14.77
N GLN A 37 9.26 -1.87 15.79
CA GLN A 37 7.89 -1.53 16.15
C GLN A 37 7.25 -0.65 15.05
N ARG A 38 5.94 -0.88 14.82
CA ARG A 38 5.18 -0.06 13.87
C ARG A 38 5.04 1.39 14.34
N LEU A 39 4.67 2.26 13.42
CA LEU A 39 4.29 3.63 13.71
C LEU A 39 3.09 3.69 14.68
N TYR A 40 2.87 4.86 15.29
CA TYR A 40 1.64 5.10 16.03
C TYR A 40 0.44 5.15 15.05
N VAL A 41 -0.58 4.31 15.30
CA VAL A 41 -1.70 4.11 14.38
C VAL A 41 -3.09 4.13 15.04
N TRP A 42 -3.18 4.36 16.34
CA TRP A 42 -4.49 4.47 16.98
C TRP A 42 -5.27 5.67 16.45
N GLY A 43 -6.50 5.40 16.00
CA GLY A 43 -7.44 6.40 15.54
C GLY A 43 -8.42 6.82 16.64
N GLU A 44 -9.36 7.65 16.25
CA GLU A 44 -10.36 8.25 17.14
C GLU A 44 -11.14 7.22 17.97
N GLU A 45 -11.55 6.10 17.36
CA GLU A 45 -12.34 5.05 18.04
C GLU A 45 -11.57 4.43 19.22
N GLN A 46 -10.30 4.01 18.99
CA GLN A 46 -9.48 3.38 20.03
C GLN A 46 -9.17 4.36 21.16
N ILE A 47 -8.90 5.62 20.83
CA ILE A 47 -8.60 6.67 21.81
C ILE A 47 -9.84 6.97 22.65
N ASN A 48 -11.00 7.17 22.02
CA ASN A 48 -12.25 7.45 22.72
C ASN A 48 -12.66 6.27 23.63
N THR A 49 -12.43 5.03 23.21
CA THR A 49 -12.65 3.85 24.04
C THR A 49 -11.78 3.90 25.27
N LEU A 50 -10.46 4.12 25.14
CA LEU A 50 -9.53 4.22 26.25
C LEU A 50 -9.93 5.34 27.24
N LEU A 51 -10.25 6.53 26.72
CA LEU A 51 -10.65 7.68 27.54
C LEU A 51 -11.99 7.41 28.27
N GLY A 52 -12.93 6.76 27.57
CA GLY A 52 -14.21 6.34 28.14
C GLY A 52 -14.03 5.35 29.28
N ASP A 53 -13.16 4.35 29.11
CA ASP A 53 -12.88 3.35 30.15
C ASP A 53 -12.25 3.98 31.40
N ILE A 54 -11.28 4.87 31.21
CA ILE A 54 -10.64 5.61 32.32
C ILE A 54 -11.66 6.50 33.02
N LYS A 55 -12.48 7.26 32.26
CA LYS A 55 -13.55 8.11 32.82
C LYS A 55 -14.54 7.29 33.62
N ASN A 56 -15.03 6.19 33.08
CA ASN A 56 -16.02 5.34 33.75
C ASN A 56 -15.46 4.71 35.03
N ALA A 57 -14.21 4.26 35.02
CA ALA A 57 -13.56 3.74 36.20
C ALA A 57 -13.43 4.81 37.30
N PHE A 58 -13.01 6.03 36.95
CA PHE A 58 -12.92 7.17 37.86
C PHE A 58 -14.27 7.56 38.45
N LEU A 59 -15.32 7.63 37.62
CA LEU A 59 -16.67 8.00 38.08
C LEU A 59 -17.31 6.91 38.96
N THR A 60 -17.01 5.65 38.69
CA THR A 60 -17.55 4.51 39.46
C THR A 60 -16.97 4.47 40.87
N ASP A 61 -15.65 4.54 40.99
CA ASP A 61 -14.98 4.56 42.31
C ASP A 61 -13.53 5.08 42.14
N PRO A 62 -13.28 6.36 42.43
CA PRO A 62 -11.95 6.97 42.28
C PRO A 62 -10.89 6.42 43.25
N THR A 63 -11.26 5.58 44.19
CA THR A 63 -10.32 4.96 45.16
C THR A 63 -9.80 3.61 44.64
N LYS A 64 -10.51 2.97 43.71
CA LYS A 64 -10.13 1.67 43.19
C LYS A 64 -9.15 1.77 42.02
N PRO A 65 -8.20 0.84 41.93
CA PRO A 65 -7.31 0.76 40.78
C PRO A 65 -8.07 0.31 39.52
N PHE A 66 -7.64 0.84 38.39
CA PHE A 66 -8.10 0.39 37.05
C PHE A 66 -6.96 -0.23 36.28
N PHE A 67 -7.12 -1.51 35.87
CA PHE A 67 -6.16 -2.23 35.09
C PHE A 67 -6.35 -1.95 33.59
N LEU A 68 -5.38 -1.25 33.03
CA LEU A 68 -5.42 -0.86 31.62
C LEU A 68 -4.88 -1.94 30.68
N GLY A 69 -4.21 -2.94 31.22
CA GLY A 69 -3.63 -4.06 30.46
C GLY A 69 -2.13 -4.24 30.69
N GLY A 70 -1.49 -5.06 29.86
CA GLY A 70 -0.06 -5.38 29.99
C GLY A 70 0.83 -4.54 29.08
N ILE A 71 2.10 -4.43 29.46
CA ILE A 71 3.23 -4.05 28.61
C ILE A 71 4.31 -5.11 28.77
N VAL A 72 5.03 -5.40 27.69
CA VAL A 72 6.19 -6.30 27.71
C VAL A 72 7.43 -5.48 27.42
N VAL A 73 8.45 -5.65 28.25
CA VAL A 73 9.67 -4.84 28.19
C VAL A 73 10.93 -5.71 28.27
N ILE A 74 12.00 -5.25 27.65
CA ILE A 74 13.36 -5.78 27.82
C ILE A 74 14.27 -4.63 28.23
N LYS A 75 15.14 -4.86 29.18
CA LYS A 75 16.13 -3.84 29.59
C LYS A 75 17.25 -3.79 28.56
N ASN A 76 17.47 -2.63 27.95
CA ASN A 76 18.54 -2.44 26.97
C ASN A 76 19.85 -1.99 27.60
N ASN A 77 20.93 -1.96 26.81
CA ASN A 77 22.28 -1.59 27.24
C ASN A 77 22.39 -0.12 27.73
N LYS A 78 21.39 0.73 27.47
CA LYS A 78 21.34 2.13 27.91
C LYS A 78 20.59 2.32 29.24
N LYS A 79 20.28 1.24 29.93
CA LYS A 79 19.46 1.22 31.17
C LYS A 79 18.04 1.77 30.94
N GLN A 80 17.53 1.67 29.71
CA GLN A 80 16.13 1.94 29.34
C GLN A 80 15.42 0.62 29.12
N PHE A 81 14.09 0.68 29.06
CA PHE A 81 13.21 -0.46 28.76
C PHE A 81 12.69 -0.36 27.33
N ASP A 82 13.06 -1.30 26.48
CA ASP A 82 12.50 -1.44 25.14
C ASP A 82 11.10 -2.03 25.24
N LEU A 83 10.09 -1.31 24.71
CA LEU A 83 8.71 -1.75 24.66
C LEU A 83 8.50 -2.76 23.54
N ILE A 84 8.33 -4.03 23.91
CA ILE A 84 8.08 -5.13 22.96
C ILE A 84 6.59 -5.24 22.63
N ASP A 85 5.71 -4.99 23.63
CA ASP A 85 4.27 -4.92 23.44
C ASP A 85 3.64 -3.82 24.28
N GLY A 86 2.47 -3.31 23.85
CA GLY A 86 1.71 -2.26 24.51
C GLY A 86 2.12 -0.83 24.13
N GLN A 87 2.96 -0.65 23.11
CA GLN A 87 3.46 0.67 22.68
C GLN A 87 2.35 1.68 22.35
N GLN A 88 1.28 1.28 21.66
CA GLN A 88 0.19 2.18 21.27
C GLN A 88 -0.52 2.74 22.49
N ARG A 89 -0.85 1.86 23.44
CA ARG A 89 -1.49 2.22 24.71
C ARG A 89 -0.59 3.11 25.55
N PHE A 90 0.69 2.76 25.67
CA PHE A 90 1.66 3.54 26.43
C PHE A 90 1.89 4.94 25.84
N THR A 91 1.97 5.04 24.53
CA THR A 91 2.07 6.31 23.81
C THR A 91 0.83 7.17 24.01
N THR A 92 -0.37 6.57 23.94
CA THR A 92 -1.62 7.31 24.19
C THR A 92 -1.72 7.82 25.64
N LEU A 93 -1.28 7.01 26.63
CA LEU A 93 -1.18 7.48 28.02
C LEU A 93 -0.20 8.65 28.16
N TRP A 94 0.89 8.61 27.43
CA TRP A 94 1.86 9.71 27.43
C TRP A 94 1.24 10.99 26.82
N LEU A 95 0.53 10.88 25.68
CA LEU A 95 -0.17 12.01 25.06
C LEU A 95 -1.26 12.59 25.96
N LEU A 96 -2.06 11.73 26.60
CA LEU A 96 -3.06 12.13 27.58
C LEU A 96 -2.43 12.86 28.78
N SER A 97 -1.30 12.34 29.30
CA SER A 97 -0.56 12.96 30.39
C SER A 97 0.01 14.33 30.02
N LYS A 98 0.49 14.47 28.78
CA LYS A 98 0.95 15.76 28.22
C LYS A 98 -0.20 16.77 28.11
N PHE A 99 -1.38 16.33 27.66
CA PHE A 99 -2.56 17.18 27.53
C PHE A 99 -3.04 17.67 28.92
N LEU A 100 -3.21 16.78 29.87
CA LEU A 100 -3.69 17.13 31.22
C LEU A 100 -2.65 17.95 31.98
N ASN A 101 -1.37 17.63 31.89
CA ASN A 101 -0.20 18.34 32.44
C ASN A 101 -0.37 18.82 33.89
N ARG A 102 -0.95 17.96 34.75
CA ARG A 102 -1.23 18.23 36.18
C ARG A 102 -1.31 16.94 36.99
N GLY A 103 -1.40 17.04 38.32
CA GLY A 103 -1.65 15.90 39.18
C GLY A 103 -0.52 14.85 39.23
N GLY A 104 0.72 15.20 38.87
CA GLY A 104 1.89 14.32 38.76
C GLY A 104 2.17 13.83 37.35
N LEU A 105 1.24 13.99 36.42
CA LEU A 105 1.38 13.52 35.02
C LEU A 105 2.48 14.29 34.26
N GLU A 106 2.74 15.55 34.62
CA GLU A 106 3.84 16.35 34.11
C GLU A 106 5.21 15.72 34.38
N GLN A 107 5.36 15.00 35.51
CA GLN A 107 6.59 14.29 35.86
C GLN A 107 6.72 12.94 35.11
N PHE A 108 5.58 12.37 34.67
CA PHE A 108 5.59 11.17 33.87
C PHE A 108 6.02 11.46 32.43
N THR A 109 5.66 12.61 31.89
CA THR A 109 6.04 12.98 30.53
C THR A 109 7.52 13.34 30.40
N TYR A 110 8.05 14.10 31.35
CA TYR A 110 9.43 14.61 31.32
C TYR A 110 10.19 14.33 32.61
N THR A 111 11.51 14.10 32.51
CA THR A 111 12.34 13.81 33.68
C THR A 111 12.66 15.04 34.54
N ASN A 112 12.62 16.23 33.95
CA ASN A 112 12.84 17.50 34.66
C ASN A 112 11.52 18.26 34.75
N GLY A 113 10.76 18.01 35.82
CA GLY A 113 9.39 18.53 36.02
C GLY A 113 9.25 20.02 36.35
N ASN A 114 10.22 20.89 36.04
CA ASN A 114 10.11 22.34 36.20
C ASN A 114 9.90 23.03 34.87
N SER A 115 8.66 23.11 34.44
CA SER A 115 8.22 23.99 33.37
C SER A 115 8.04 25.43 33.90
N ASN A 116 9.09 26.21 33.93
CA ASN A 116 8.91 27.67 33.92
C ASN A 116 8.45 28.06 32.51
N GLU A 117 7.22 28.57 32.43
CA GLU A 117 6.51 28.91 31.19
C GLU A 117 7.22 29.90 30.25
N ASN A 118 8.40 30.39 30.61
CA ASN A 118 9.11 31.48 29.93
C ASN A 118 10.34 31.05 29.09
N ASN A 119 10.66 29.74 29.02
CA ASN A 119 11.82 29.27 28.24
C ASN A 119 11.38 28.57 26.93
N THR A 120 11.43 29.26 25.84
CA THR A 120 11.06 28.81 24.47
C THR A 120 12.10 27.89 23.81
N THR A 121 13.19 27.50 24.48
CA THR A 121 14.34 26.82 23.85
C THR A 121 14.77 25.53 24.55
N ASN A 122 14.08 25.02 25.57
CA ASN A 122 14.53 23.83 26.30
C ASN A 122 14.04 22.54 25.65
N ASN A 123 14.94 21.74 25.13
CA ASN A 123 14.72 20.32 24.83
C ASN A 123 14.49 19.59 26.16
N PHE A 124 13.29 19.13 26.42
CA PHE A 124 12.96 18.34 27.62
C PHE A 124 13.39 16.90 27.43
N ASP A 125 14.00 16.32 28.46
CA ASP A 125 14.39 14.92 28.47
C ASP A 125 13.13 14.05 28.68
N CYS A 126 12.61 13.51 27.58
CA CYS A 126 11.37 12.73 27.55
C CYS A 126 11.59 11.31 28.10
N ARG A 127 10.61 10.79 28.88
CA ARG A 127 10.65 9.40 29.34
C ARG A 127 10.33 8.38 28.27
N LEU A 128 9.70 8.81 27.16
CA LEU A 128 9.43 7.99 25.99
C LEU A 128 10.31 8.43 24.83
N HIS A 129 11.08 7.51 24.31
CA HIS A 129 12.00 7.71 23.18
C HIS A 129 11.64 6.77 22.03
N PHE A 130 11.88 7.17 20.80
CA PHE A 130 11.71 6.35 19.60
C PHE A 130 13.07 6.12 18.94
N SER A 131 13.45 4.85 18.79
CA SER A 131 14.65 4.53 18.03
C SER A 131 14.51 4.97 16.58
N VAL A 132 15.50 5.74 16.05
CA VAL A 132 15.57 6.13 14.63
C VAL A 132 14.45 7.04 14.11
N ARG A 133 13.61 7.61 14.97
CA ARG A 133 12.51 8.50 14.59
C ARG A 133 12.69 9.89 15.16
N ASP A 134 13.57 10.67 14.53
CA ASP A 134 13.91 12.01 14.99
C ASP A 134 12.71 12.96 15.06
N PHE A 135 11.77 12.86 14.13
CA PHE A 135 10.58 13.70 14.15
C PHE A 135 9.71 13.40 15.37
N ALA A 136 9.48 12.12 15.67
CA ALA A 136 8.74 11.74 16.85
C ALA A 136 9.48 12.23 18.10
N ASN A 137 10.79 12.00 18.20
CA ASN A 137 11.60 12.45 19.32
C ASN A 137 11.58 13.98 19.47
N LYS A 138 11.73 14.74 18.38
CA LYS A 138 11.62 16.20 18.39
C LYS A 138 10.23 16.67 18.82
N TYR A 139 9.18 15.99 18.35
CA TYR A 139 7.82 16.28 18.74
C TYR A 139 7.60 16.06 20.24
N PHE A 140 8.02 14.91 20.74
CA PHE A 140 7.87 14.55 22.16
C PHE A 140 8.77 15.40 23.08
N SER A 141 9.90 15.89 22.60
CA SER A 141 10.81 16.76 23.41
C SER A 141 10.36 18.22 23.53
N LYS A 142 9.31 18.66 22.84
CA LYS A 142 8.81 20.04 22.87
C LYS A 142 7.50 20.16 23.66
N HIS A 143 7.45 21.06 24.62
CA HIS A 143 6.26 21.29 25.45
C HIS A 143 5.07 21.86 24.66
N LYS A 144 5.33 22.71 23.65
CA LYS A 144 4.37 23.22 22.67
C LYS A 144 4.95 23.04 21.29
N PHE A 145 4.48 22.09 20.56
CA PHE A 145 4.81 21.92 19.14
C PHE A 145 3.61 22.42 18.32
N ILE A 146 3.80 23.51 17.62
CA ILE A 146 2.83 23.96 16.62
C ILE A 146 3.15 23.19 15.36
N LEU A 147 2.26 22.27 14.96
CA LEU A 147 2.32 21.61 13.66
C LEU A 147 2.06 22.65 12.57
N THR A 148 3.11 23.20 12.01
CA THR A 148 3.03 23.87 10.72
C THR A 148 3.02 22.77 9.66
N ASN A 149 1.84 22.50 9.06
CA ASN A 149 1.62 21.64 7.87
C ASN A 149 2.60 20.45 7.72
N SER A 150 2.79 19.65 8.76
CA SER A 150 3.62 18.46 8.68
C SER A 150 2.95 17.43 7.78
N GLU A 151 3.59 17.10 6.67
CA GLU A 151 3.17 16.05 5.76
C GLU A 151 3.53 14.64 6.25
N ASN A 152 4.25 14.53 7.37
CA ASN A 152 4.68 13.24 7.94
C ASN A 152 3.49 12.47 8.53
N GLU A 153 3.23 11.26 8.05
CA GLU A 153 2.09 10.41 8.42
C GLU A 153 2.07 10.04 9.92
N GLU A 154 3.24 9.75 10.52
CA GLU A 154 3.31 9.44 11.95
C GLU A 154 2.95 10.66 12.80
N LEU A 155 3.45 11.83 12.44
CA LEU A 155 3.10 13.08 13.12
C LEU A 155 1.64 13.45 12.90
N LYS A 156 1.05 13.14 11.74
CA LYS A 156 -0.39 13.28 11.52
C LYS A 156 -1.20 12.39 12.44
N ALA A 157 -0.81 11.11 12.57
CA ALA A 157 -1.49 10.18 13.48
C ALA A 157 -1.39 10.64 14.95
N ILE A 158 -0.20 11.07 15.40
CA ILE A 158 0.03 11.61 16.73
C ILE A 158 -0.77 12.91 16.95
N SER A 159 -0.75 13.81 15.96
CA SER A 159 -1.52 15.06 16.01
C SER A 159 -3.03 14.83 16.00
N SER A 160 -3.50 13.87 15.21
CA SER A 160 -4.90 13.45 15.22
C SER A 160 -5.28 12.90 16.59
N ALA A 161 -4.40 12.12 17.22
CA ALA A 161 -4.61 11.60 18.56
C ALA A 161 -4.71 12.73 19.62
N GLU A 162 -3.81 13.72 19.55
CA GLU A 162 -3.89 14.88 20.44
C GLU A 162 -5.19 15.66 20.25
N LYS A 163 -5.58 15.90 18.98
CA LYS A 163 -6.84 16.56 18.66
C LYS A 163 -8.05 15.78 19.16
N THR A 164 -8.02 14.45 19.05
CA THR A 164 -9.09 13.60 19.60
C THR A 164 -9.18 13.71 21.10
N ILE A 165 -8.03 13.66 21.81
CA ILE A 165 -7.98 13.86 23.28
C ILE A 165 -8.53 15.25 23.64
N GLU A 166 -8.08 16.30 22.97
CA GLU A 166 -8.54 17.67 23.20
C GLU A 166 -10.06 17.78 22.96
N THR A 167 -10.56 17.25 21.85
CA THR A 167 -11.98 17.26 21.51
C THR A 167 -12.80 16.49 22.54
N TYR A 168 -12.30 15.36 23.06
CA TYR A 168 -12.97 14.56 24.08
C TYR A 168 -13.21 15.35 25.35
N PHE A 169 -12.23 16.15 25.81
CA PHE A 169 -12.34 16.93 27.06
C PHE A 169 -12.98 18.30 26.86
N ASN A 170 -13.04 18.84 25.63
CA ASN A 170 -13.66 20.13 25.31
C ASN A 170 -15.10 20.00 24.80
N ASN A 171 -15.61 18.78 24.58
CA ASN A 171 -17.01 18.60 24.22
C ASN A 171 -17.94 19.02 25.38
N ASP A 172 -18.88 19.93 25.06
CA ASP A 172 -19.89 20.51 25.98
C ASP A 172 -20.94 19.49 26.47
N SER A 173 -20.61 18.21 26.60
CA SER A 173 -21.48 17.24 27.24
C SER A 173 -21.44 17.50 28.73
N LYS A 174 -22.62 17.73 29.33
CA LYS A 174 -22.77 17.95 30.81
C LYS A 174 -22.05 16.92 31.68
N GLU A 175 -21.76 15.73 31.14
CA GLU A 175 -21.02 14.67 31.82
C GLU A 175 -19.52 14.94 31.97
N ILE A 176 -18.94 15.85 31.20
CA ILE A 176 -17.52 16.19 31.27
C ILE A 176 -17.31 17.52 32.03
N GLU A 177 -18.28 18.44 31.96
CA GLU A 177 -18.24 19.70 32.74
C GLU A 177 -18.17 19.47 34.24
N ASP A 178 -18.74 18.37 34.75
CA ASP A 178 -18.76 18.02 36.17
C ASP A 178 -17.49 17.27 36.63
N ILE A 179 -16.55 16.92 35.74
CA ILE A 179 -15.33 16.18 36.08
C ILE A 179 -14.25 17.15 36.56
N ASN A 180 -13.85 17.00 37.82
CA ASN A 180 -12.67 17.67 38.31
C ASN A 180 -11.39 17.08 37.69
N LEU A 181 -10.80 17.79 36.73
CA LEU A 181 -9.62 17.33 35.98
C LEU A 181 -8.38 17.11 36.86
N ASP A 182 -8.25 17.85 38.00
CA ASP A 182 -7.13 17.65 38.93
C ASP A 182 -7.26 16.28 39.60
N ARG A 183 -8.46 15.93 40.07
CA ARG A 183 -8.74 14.61 40.68
C ARG A 183 -8.62 13.48 39.66
N LEU A 184 -9.08 13.68 38.44
CA LEU A 184 -8.92 12.71 37.35
C LEU A 184 -7.43 12.48 37.03
N SER A 185 -6.65 13.55 36.95
CA SER A 185 -5.20 13.47 36.69
C SER A 185 -4.46 12.73 37.82
N GLU A 186 -4.81 13.03 39.08
CA GLU A 186 -4.26 12.32 40.21
C GLU A 186 -4.65 10.83 40.21
N TYR A 187 -5.90 10.52 39.83
CA TYR A 187 -6.38 9.15 39.63
C TYR A 187 -5.58 8.43 38.55
N ILE A 188 -5.39 9.04 37.38
CA ILE A 188 -4.59 8.47 36.30
C ILE A 188 -3.15 8.20 36.76
N PHE A 189 -2.57 9.14 37.47
CA PHE A 189 -1.18 9.04 37.96
C PHE A 189 -0.98 7.93 38.99
N LYS A 190 -1.93 7.74 39.93
CA LYS A 190 -1.80 6.82 41.05
C LYS A 190 -2.51 5.48 40.88
N ASN A 191 -3.66 5.46 40.19
CA ASN A 191 -4.58 4.33 40.19
C ASN A 191 -4.68 3.59 38.86
N ILE A 192 -4.23 4.17 37.72
CA ILE A 192 -4.08 3.41 36.48
C ILE A 192 -2.91 2.45 36.61
N ARG A 193 -3.17 1.16 36.39
CA ARG A 193 -2.23 0.08 36.59
C ARG A 193 -1.98 -0.66 35.26
N LEU A 194 -0.72 -0.91 34.99
CA LEU A 194 -0.25 -1.78 33.91
C LEU A 194 0.45 -2.98 34.53
N ILE A 195 0.35 -4.13 33.91
CA ILE A 195 1.20 -5.29 34.24
C ILE A 195 2.43 -5.20 33.35
N ALA A 196 3.56 -4.83 33.93
CA ALA A 196 4.84 -4.83 33.22
C ALA A 196 5.50 -6.20 33.36
N THR A 197 5.69 -6.86 32.23
CA THR A 197 6.42 -8.14 32.14
C THR A 197 7.80 -7.86 31.58
N GLU A 198 8.82 -7.98 32.44
CA GLU A 198 10.22 -7.86 32.05
C GLU A 198 10.76 -9.21 31.62
N MET A 199 11.28 -9.25 30.40
CA MET A 199 11.88 -10.42 29.80
C MET A 199 13.39 -10.44 30.02
N PRO A 200 14.04 -11.61 30.10
CA PRO A 200 15.49 -11.72 30.19
C PRO A 200 16.21 -11.01 29.05
N ILE A 201 17.37 -10.42 29.33
CA ILE A 201 18.19 -9.66 28.35
C ILE A 201 18.55 -10.50 27.09
N ASN A 202 18.72 -11.81 27.25
CA ASN A 202 19.06 -12.73 26.16
C ASN A 202 17.82 -13.32 25.46
N THR A 203 16.64 -12.76 25.73
CA THR A 203 15.41 -13.24 25.11
C THR A 203 15.39 -12.82 23.62
N ASP A 204 15.02 -13.74 22.76
CA ASP A 204 14.73 -13.43 21.37
C ASP A 204 13.48 -12.55 21.29
N GLU A 205 13.72 -11.24 21.14
CA GLU A 205 12.68 -10.20 21.10
C GLU A 205 11.61 -10.51 20.06
N ASN A 206 12.00 -11.11 18.93
CA ASN A 206 11.09 -11.44 17.86
C ASN A 206 10.13 -12.55 18.23
N LYS A 207 10.60 -13.59 18.93
CA LYS A 207 9.74 -14.70 19.41
C LYS A 207 8.73 -14.21 20.45
N VAL A 208 9.16 -13.34 21.34
CA VAL A 208 8.24 -12.73 22.35
C VAL A 208 7.19 -11.89 21.65
N PHE A 209 7.63 -11.03 20.74
CA PHE A 209 6.77 -10.17 19.95
C PHE A 209 5.70 -10.96 19.16
N GLU A 210 6.08 -12.08 18.55
CA GLU A 210 5.14 -12.98 17.87
C GLU A 210 4.15 -13.66 18.83
N ALA A 211 4.64 -14.18 19.95
CA ALA A 211 3.82 -14.89 20.93
C ALA A 211 2.77 -13.98 21.59
N MET A 212 3.13 -12.71 21.85
CA MET A 212 2.25 -11.76 22.53
C MET A 212 1.22 -11.13 21.60
N ASN A 213 1.55 -10.96 20.31
CA ASN A 213 0.64 -10.35 19.33
C ASN A 213 -0.54 -11.21 18.88
N ASN A 214 -0.56 -12.48 19.23
CA ASN A 214 -1.69 -13.37 18.89
C ASN A 214 -3.01 -13.02 19.62
N ARG A 215 -3.04 -11.97 20.45
CA ARG A 215 -4.20 -11.62 21.29
C ARG A 215 -4.72 -10.18 21.15
N GLY A 216 -4.14 -9.35 20.28
CA GLY A 216 -4.54 -7.95 20.05
C GLY A 216 -4.80 -7.61 18.58
N VAL A 217 -4.72 -6.35 18.17
CA VAL A 217 -4.65 -5.96 16.75
C VAL A 217 -3.40 -6.64 16.17
N GLN A 218 -3.64 -7.73 15.46
CA GLN A 218 -2.62 -8.66 15.01
C GLN A 218 -1.61 -7.91 14.13
N LEU A 219 -0.32 -7.95 14.48
CA LEU A 219 0.74 -7.49 13.60
C LEU A 219 0.60 -8.18 12.24
N GLN A 220 0.74 -7.39 11.21
CA GLN A 220 0.74 -7.93 9.87
C GLN A 220 2.00 -8.77 9.66
N GLN A 221 1.90 -9.86 8.90
CA GLN A 221 3.02 -10.78 8.69
C GLN A 221 4.28 -10.10 8.14
N HIS A 222 4.14 -9.02 7.38
CA HIS A 222 5.27 -8.26 6.86
C HIS A 222 6.01 -7.45 7.94
N GLU A 223 5.34 -7.03 9.02
CA GLU A 223 5.99 -6.35 10.15
C GLU A 223 6.86 -7.32 10.94
N ILE A 224 6.36 -8.55 11.15
CA ILE A 224 7.14 -9.64 11.75
C ILE A 224 8.34 -9.99 10.88
N LEU A 225 8.12 -10.10 9.58
CA LEU A 225 9.19 -10.39 8.60
C LEU A 225 10.28 -9.31 8.61
N LYS A 226 9.90 -8.01 8.67
CA LYS A 226 10.83 -6.89 8.83
C LYS A 226 11.77 -7.11 10.01
N SER A 227 11.19 -7.39 11.19
CA SER A 227 11.97 -7.62 12.40
C SER A 227 12.97 -8.76 12.24
N ARG A 228 12.54 -9.90 11.68
CA ARG A 228 13.42 -11.06 11.47
C ARG A 228 14.57 -10.79 10.49
N LEU A 229 14.29 -10.11 9.38
CA LEU A 229 15.32 -9.79 8.40
C LEU A 229 16.34 -8.77 8.94
N LEU A 230 15.87 -7.73 9.61
CA LEU A 230 16.75 -6.71 10.20
C LEU A 230 17.63 -7.27 11.31
N HIS A 231 17.12 -8.22 12.10
CA HIS A 231 17.90 -8.85 13.17
C HIS A 231 19.13 -9.62 12.65
N GLN A 232 19.10 -10.10 11.42
CA GLN A 232 20.22 -10.84 10.82
C GLN A 232 21.35 -9.93 10.33
N LEU A 233 21.14 -8.62 10.25
CA LEU A 233 22.17 -7.64 9.89
C LEU A 233 23.00 -7.30 11.13
N GLN A 234 24.32 -7.38 11.03
CA GLN A 234 25.21 -7.16 12.17
C GLN A 234 25.51 -5.68 12.42
N ASN A 235 25.49 -4.86 11.37
CA ASN A 235 25.85 -3.45 11.43
C ASN A 235 24.63 -2.57 11.72
N ASP A 236 24.61 -1.82 12.83
CA ASP A 236 23.53 -0.94 13.22
C ASP A 236 23.20 0.15 12.18
N PRO A 237 24.17 0.85 11.57
CA PRO A 237 23.87 1.82 10.51
C PRO A 237 23.16 1.21 9.29
N ASP A 238 23.50 -0.01 8.91
CA ASP A 238 22.86 -0.69 7.79
C ASP A 238 21.43 -1.11 8.16
N ARG A 239 21.19 -1.57 9.40
CA ARG A 239 19.83 -1.84 9.89
C ARG A 239 18.96 -0.61 9.80
N GLU A 240 19.46 0.56 10.21
CA GLU A 240 18.72 1.82 10.15
C GLU A 240 18.32 2.15 8.71
N LYS A 241 19.26 2.09 7.77
CA LYS A 241 19.01 2.36 6.35
C LYS A 241 18.00 1.40 5.74
N PHE A 242 18.14 0.11 6.01
CA PHE A 242 17.22 -0.89 5.49
C PHE A 242 15.82 -0.83 6.13
N ALA A 243 15.74 -0.42 7.40
CA ALA A 243 14.46 -0.14 8.02
C ALA A 243 13.73 1.03 7.36
N MET A 244 14.43 2.12 7.03
CA MET A 244 13.89 3.25 6.29
C MET A 244 13.40 2.83 4.91
N ILE A 245 14.17 2.01 4.19
CA ILE A 245 13.77 1.47 2.87
C ILE A 245 12.50 0.63 3.00
N TRP A 246 12.42 -0.26 3.99
CA TRP A 246 11.24 -1.08 4.20
C TRP A 246 10.01 -0.22 4.49
N ASP A 247 10.12 0.74 5.39
CA ASP A 247 9.02 1.62 5.76
C ASP A 247 8.54 2.45 4.57
N ALA A 248 9.46 3.02 3.80
CA ALA A 248 9.12 3.74 2.57
C ALA A 248 8.43 2.84 1.54
N CYS A 249 8.87 1.58 1.38
CA CYS A 249 8.27 0.63 0.45
C CYS A 249 6.90 0.10 0.91
N SER A 250 6.64 0.07 2.22
CA SER A 250 5.44 -0.56 2.79
C SER A 250 4.17 0.26 2.58
N VAL A 251 4.29 1.57 2.41
CA VAL A 251 3.15 2.47 2.18
C VAL A 251 2.74 2.40 0.70
N MET A 252 1.74 1.59 0.38
CA MET A 252 1.32 1.34 -1.01
C MET A 252 0.26 2.33 -1.51
N ASP A 253 -0.37 3.09 -0.62
CA ASP A 253 -1.41 4.07 -0.94
C ASP A 253 -0.83 5.47 -1.24
N GLU A 254 0.50 5.55 -1.30
CA GLU A 254 1.26 6.72 -1.70
C GLU A 254 2.33 6.35 -2.71
N TYR A 255 2.88 7.36 -3.36
CA TYR A 255 4.09 7.20 -4.16
C TYR A 255 5.33 7.19 -3.27
N VAL A 256 6.30 6.34 -3.63
CA VAL A 256 7.45 6.04 -2.78
C VAL A 256 8.35 7.24 -2.49
N GLU A 257 8.39 8.26 -3.36
CA GLU A 257 9.14 9.49 -3.11
C GLU A 257 8.63 10.23 -1.88
N LYS A 258 7.31 10.25 -1.68
CA LYS A 258 6.71 10.89 -0.51
C LYS A 258 7.01 10.09 0.75
N SER A 259 6.76 8.78 0.71
CA SER A 259 7.04 7.89 1.83
C SER A 259 8.53 7.90 2.22
N LEU A 260 9.43 7.95 1.22
CA LEU A 260 10.87 8.07 1.47
C LEU A 260 11.23 9.40 2.13
N LYS A 261 10.70 10.52 1.62
CA LYS A 261 10.92 11.84 2.23
C LYS A 261 10.56 11.83 3.69
N ASP A 262 9.37 11.29 4.00
CA ASP A 262 8.85 11.26 5.35
C ASP A 262 9.63 10.31 6.26
N THR A 263 10.04 9.15 5.77
CA THR A 263 10.74 8.12 6.56
C THR A 263 12.22 8.45 6.79
N ALA A 264 12.90 8.96 5.77
CA ALA A 264 14.34 9.21 5.80
C ALA A 264 14.70 10.70 6.00
N ASN A 265 13.73 11.55 6.28
CA ASN A 265 13.91 12.98 6.53
C ASN A 265 14.66 13.72 5.41
N PHE A 266 14.32 13.42 4.17
CA PHE A 266 14.84 14.18 3.03
C PHE A 266 14.06 15.47 2.83
N THR A 267 14.76 16.51 2.39
CA THR A 267 14.12 17.64 1.73
C THR A 267 13.86 17.32 0.25
N TRP A 268 12.89 17.96 -0.37
CA TRP A 268 12.65 17.80 -1.81
C TRP A 268 13.86 18.21 -2.66
N GLY A 269 14.65 19.19 -2.19
CA GLY A 269 15.88 19.60 -2.84
C GLY A 269 16.98 18.56 -2.78
N GLU A 270 17.07 17.76 -1.72
CA GLU A 270 18.03 16.64 -1.61
C GLU A 270 17.63 15.46 -2.50
N LEU A 271 16.33 15.18 -2.60
CA LEU A 271 15.82 14.11 -3.47
C LEU A 271 15.95 14.48 -4.95
N PHE A 272 15.62 15.73 -5.30
CA PHE A 272 15.60 16.22 -6.67
C PHE A 272 16.43 17.52 -6.78
N PRO A 273 17.78 17.41 -6.77
CA PRO A 273 18.67 18.57 -6.69
C PRO A 273 18.74 19.40 -7.97
N ASP A 274 18.33 18.84 -9.08
CA ASP A 274 18.43 19.51 -10.38
C ASP A 274 17.59 20.76 -10.45
N LYS A 275 18.12 21.81 -11.07
CA LYS A 275 17.39 23.05 -11.31
C LYS A 275 16.43 22.88 -12.47
N VAL A 276 15.27 23.51 -12.37
CA VAL A 276 14.28 23.62 -13.43
C VAL A 276 14.12 25.08 -13.84
N ALA A 277 13.97 25.32 -15.15
CA ALA A 277 13.75 26.66 -15.68
C ALA A 277 12.34 27.17 -15.31
N GLU A 278 12.16 28.50 -15.32
CA GLU A 278 10.86 29.10 -15.03
C GLU A 278 9.84 28.71 -16.12
N ASN A 279 8.65 28.30 -15.72
CA ASN A 279 7.55 27.83 -16.58
C ASN A 279 7.87 26.57 -17.43
N GLU A 280 8.83 25.77 -16.99
CA GLU A 280 9.17 24.49 -17.62
C GLU A 280 8.89 23.34 -16.66
N ASP A 281 8.36 22.21 -17.20
CA ASP A 281 8.21 20.95 -16.49
C ASP A 281 9.41 20.06 -16.80
N LYS A 282 10.19 19.72 -15.78
CA LYS A 282 11.28 18.76 -15.89
C LYS A 282 10.86 17.42 -15.34
N TYR A 283 11.09 16.36 -16.12
CA TYR A 283 10.91 14.97 -15.66
C TYR A 283 11.95 14.64 -14.58
N GLU A 284 11.50 14.04 -13.49
CA GLU A 284 12.37 13.63 -12.37
C GLU A 284 12.29 12.13 -12.16
N GLU A 285 13.39 11.55 -11.69
CA GLU A 285 13.48 10.14 -11.33
C GLU A 285 13.97 9.96 -9.89
N ILE A 286 13.36 8.99 -9.20
CA ILE A 286 13.81 8.59 -7.87
C ILE A 286 15.11 7.80 -8.01
N PRO A 287 16.16 8.11 -7.21
CA PRO A 287 17.41 7.38 -7.28
C PRO A 287 17.23 5.87 -7.02
N ILE A 288 17.68 5.05 -7.96
CA ILE A 288 17.67 3.59 -7.83
C ILE A 288 18.65 3.13 -6.74
N ASP A 289 19.82 3.79 -6.63
CA ASP A 289 20.76 3.59 -5.53
C ASP A 289 20.59 4.69 -4.49
N ILE A 290 19.69 4.45 -3.52
CA ILE A 290 19.37 5.40 -2.46
C ILE A 290 20.26 5.23 -1.22
N LEU A 291 20.83 4.04 -1.00
CA LEU A 291 21.58 3.70 0.22
C LEU A 291 22.70 4.69 0.58
N PRO A 292 23.54 5.16 -0.36
CA PRO A 292 24.57 6.14 -0.05
C PRO A 292 24.04 7.50 0.39
N LYS A 293 22.79 7.83 0.01
CA LYS A 293 22.14 9.10 0.35
C LYS A 293 21.45 9.05 1.70
N LEU A 294 21.09 7.86 2.20
CA LEU A 294 20.44 7.70 3.49
C LEU A 294 21.42 8.06 4.61
N LYS A 295 21.04 9.03 5.41
CA LYS A 295 21.78 9.49 6.58
C LYS A 295 21.38 8.64 7.77
N THR A 296 22.35 7.98 8.38
CA THR A 296 22.18 7.37 9.70
C THR A 296 22.47 8.40 10.76
N PHE A 297 21.78 8.29 11.88
CA PHE A 297 22.03 9.20 13.00
C PHE A 297 23.35 8.80 13.63
N GLU A 298 24.43 9.54 13.33
CA GLU A 298 25.65 9.44 14.12
C GLU A 298 25.27 9.71 15.57
N LYS A 299 25.41 8.70 16.40
CA LYS A 299 25.44 8.88 17.85
C LYS A 299 26.68 9.72 18.16
N LYS A 300 26.57 11.04 18.09
CA LYS A 300 27.53 11.89 18.80
C LYS A 300 27.34 11.63 20.27
N VAL A 301 28.07 10.64 20.78
CA VAL A 301 28.41 10.53 22.18
C VAL A 301 29.53 11.55 22.41
N ASP A 302 29.29 12.78 22.04
CA ASP A 302 30.06 13.87 22.62
C ASP A 302 29.45 14.11 23.99
N SER A 303 30.24 13.90 25.03
CA SER A 303 30.03 14.51 26.31
C SER A 303 30.09 16.03 26.09
N ILE A 304 29.01 16.59 25.55
CA ILE A 304 28.86 18.03 25.35
C ILE A 304 28.79 18.61 26.75
N ASN A 305 29.89 19.18 27.18
CA ASN A 305 30.01 19.90 28.44
C ASN A 305 29.07 21.12 28.33
N LEU A 306 28.17 21.28 29.28
CA LEU A 306 27.16 22.34 29.35
C LEU A 306 27.76 23.74 29.07
N LEU A 307 29.05 23.94 29.42
CA LEU A 307 29.80 25.18 29.16
C LEU A 307 30.09 25.41 27.66
N ASN A 308 30.17 24.38 26.83
CA ASN A 308 30.36 24.53 25.37
C ASN A 308 29.08 24.91 24.67
N ILE A 309 27.91 24.50 25.20
CA ILE A 309 26.59 24.90 24.66
C ILE A 309 26.32 26.38 24.93
N ILE A 310 26.78 26.90 26.08
CA ILE A 310 26.49 28.27 26.50
C ILE A 310 27.37 29.29 25.74
N ASN A 311 28.53 28.89 25.26
CA ASN A 311 29.51 29.78 24.63
C ASN A 311 29.55 29.72 23.10
N ASP A 312 28.75 28.88 22.46
CA ASP A 312 28.74 28.72 21.01
C ASP A 312 27.43 29.28 20.42
N ASP A 313 27.46 30.55 20.02
CA ASP A 313 26.34 31.22 19.34
C ASP A 313 25.91 30.56 18.03
N GLN A 314 26.70 29.62 17.47
CA GLN A 314 26.37 28.83 16.29
C GLN A 314 25.40 27.67 16.58
N PHE A 315 25.26 27.23 17.85
CA PHE A 315 24.25 26.25 18.24
C PHE A 315 22.84 26.83 18.35
N LEU A 316 22.72 28.15 18.42
CA LEU A 316 21.42 28.86 18.53
C LEU A 316 20.78 29.13 17.15
N THR A 317 21.56 29.04 16.08
CA THR A 317 21.02 29.00 14.74
C THR A 317 20.91 27.55 14.31
N SER A 318 19.85 26.84 14.79
CA SER A 318 19.28 25.80 13.95
C SER A 318 19.12 26.45 12.57
N LYS A 319 19.80 25.93 11.55
CA LYS A 319 19.45 26.28 10.19
C LYS A 319 17.94 26.06 10.10
N ASP A 320 17.20 27.12 10.20
CA ASP A 320 15.85 27.14 9.71
C ASP A 320 15.94 26.57 8.30
N ASP A 321 15.19 25.51 8.04
CA ASP A 321 14.95 24.96 6.72
C ASP A 321 14.15 25.97 5.88
N SER A 322 14.61 27.23 5.89
CA SER A 322 13.98 28.37 5.23
C SER A 322 14.07 28.32 3.70
N ASN A 323 14.67 27.28 3.13
CA ASN A 323 14.71 27.06 1.68
C ASN A 323 13.71 26.00 1.16
N ASP A 324 13.09 25.19 2.02
CA ASP A 324 12.10 24.17 1.58
C ASP A 324 10.65 24.72 1.65
N ASP A 325 10.41 25.84 2.31
CA ASP A 325 9.10 26.48 2.45
C ASP A 325 8.44 26.92 1.12
N LYS A 326 9.20 26.89 0.03
CA LYS A 326 8.71 27.25 -1.31
C LYS A 326 8.44 26.04 -2.22
N THR A 327 8.73 24.82 -1.76
CA THR A 327 8.49 23.60 -2.55
C THR A 327 7.19 22.94 -2.11
N GLN A 328 6.22 22.87 -3.04
CA GLN A 328 4.92 22.25 -2.83
C GLN A 328 4.89 20.87 -3.52
N TYR A 329 4.53 19.84 -2.78
CA TYR A 329 4.22 18.53 -3.33
C TYR A 329 2.71 18.35 -3.44
N SER A 330 2.23 18.10 -4.66
CA SER A 330 0.82 17.79 -4.88
C SER A 330 0.59 16.31 -4.61
N SER A 331 0.10 15.99 -3.42
CA SER A 331 -0.30 14.62 -3.09
C SER A 331 -1.69 14.33 -3.65
N GLU A 332 -1.79 13.30 -4.45
CA GLU A 332 -3.07 12.71 -4.87
C GLU A 332 -3.35 11.47 -4.06
N GLN A 333 -4.62 11.19 -3.78
CA GLN A 333 -5.00 9.90 -3.22
C GLN A 333 -4.85 8.84 -4.31
N VAL A 334 -4.01 7.87 -4.05
CA VAL A 334 -3.77 6.74 -4.94
C VAL A 334 -3.93 5.44 -4.17
N ARG A 335 -4.28 4.37 -4.88
CA ARG A 335 -4.34 3.03 -4.32
C ARG A 335 -3.61 2.06 -5.23
N SER A 336 -2.75 1.25 -4.66
CA SER A 336 -2.02 0.23 -5.42
C SER A 336 -2.94 -0.91 -5.88
N ILE A 337 -2.56 -1.55 -6.99
CA ILE A 337 -3.26 -2.76 -7.47
C ILE A 337 -2.88 -4.03 -6.70
N ILE A 338 -1.83 -4.00 -5.90
CA ILE A 338 -1.41 -5.08 -5.00
C ILE A 338 -1.05 -4.53 -3.63
N THR A 339 -1.09 -5.39 -2.62
CA THR A 339 -0.65 -5.08 -1.27
C THR A 339 0.88 -5.17 -1.13
N PHE A 340 1.43 -4.61 -0.06
CA PHE A 340 2.86 -4.72 0.22
C PHE A 340 3.34 -6.18 0.41
N PRO A 341 2.63 -7.06 1.14
CA PRO A 341 2.96 -8.48 1.18
C PRO A 341 3.05 -9.14 -0.21
N MET A 342 2.16 -8.77 -1.14
CA MET A 342 2.24 -9.28 -2.51
C MET A 342 3.46 -8.75 -3.25
N LEU A 343 3.82 -7.47 -3.09
CA LEU A 343 5.04 -6.91 -3.65
C LEU A 343 6.28 -7.64 -3.13
N LEU A 344 6.32 -7.94 -1.83
CA LEU A 344 7.40 -8.74 -1.22
C LEU A 344 7.52 -10.13 -1.85
N LEU A 345 6.41 -10.80 -2.09
CA LEU A 345 6.39 -12.14 -2.72
C LEU A 345 6.86 -12.09 -4.18
N HIS A 346 6.43 -11.11 -4.95
CA HIS A 346 6.95 -10.91 -6.32
C HIS A 346 8.44 -10.60 -6.32
N THR A 347 8.89 -9.73 -5.41
CA THR A 347 10.31 -9.41 -5.24
C THR A 347 11.13 -10.63 -4.86
N LEU A 348 10.62 -11.45 -3.92
CA LEU A 348 11.28 -12.69 -3.52
C LEU A 348 11.46 -13.67 -4.69
N ARG A 349 10.44 -13.84 -5.53
CA ARG A 349 10.52 -14.68 -6.73
C ARG A 349 11.62 -14.20 -7.70
N ILE A 350 11.69 -12.89 -7.93
CA ILE A 350 12.76 -12.29 -8.75
C ILE A 350 14.13 -12.49 -8.10
N PHE A 351 14.20 -12.31 -6.78
CA PHE A 351 15.44 -12.50 -6.02
C PHE A 351 15.95 -13.94 -6.12
N GLN A 352 15.07 -14.92 -5.89
CA GLN A 352 15.39 -16.33 -6.04
C GLN A 352 15.83 -16.68 -7.46
N PHE A 353 15.13 -16.17 -8.47
CA PHE A 353 15.50 -16.35 -9.87
C PHE A 353 16.93 -15.84 -10.17
N LYS A 354 17.28 -14.65 -9.64
CA LYS A 354 18.62 -14.06 -9.85
C LYS A 354 19.74 -14.77 -9.09
N LYS A 355 19.44 -15.43 -7.98
CA LYS A 355 20.44 -16.08 -7.10
C LYS A 355 20.55 -17.59 -7.29
N SER A 356 19.51 -18.27 -7.75
CA SER A 356 19.46 -19.73 -7.82
C SER A 356 19.65 -20.25 -9.24
N ASN A 357 20.47 -21.30 -9.35
CA ASN A 357 20.60 -22.08 -10.59
C ASN A 357 19.60 -23.25 -10.66
N ASP A 358 18.81 -23.51 -9.60
CA ASP A 358 17.82 -24.60 -9.55
C ASP A 358 16.38 -24.07 -9.68
N LEU A 359 15.93 -24.02 -10.93
CA LEU A 359 14.58 -23.58 -11.30
C LEU A 359 13.46 -24.50 -10.76
N LYS A 360 13.74 -25.79 -10.50
CA LYS A 360 12.70 -26.73 -10.04
C LYS A 360 12.31 -26.49 -8.57
N ALA A 361 13.28 -26.17 -7.72
CA ALA A 361 13.00 -25.84 -6.33
C ALA A 361 12.16 -24.55 -6.19
N LEU A 362 12.32 -23.62 -7.12
CA LEU A 362 11.64 -22.33 -7.13
C LEU A 362 10.19 -22.39 -7.63
N LEU A 363 9.85 -23.36 -8.47
CA LEU A 363 8.48 -23.55 -9.00
C LEU A 363 7.45 -23.91 -7.92
N SER A 364 7.90 -24.36 -6.75
CA SER A 364 7.02 -24.76 -5.64
C SER A 364 6.56 -23.59 -4.76
N ALA A 365 7.21 -22.44 -4.81
CA ALA A 365 6.90 -21.30 -3.93
C ALA A 365 5.50 -20.74 -4.19
N GLU A 366 4.63 -20.86 -3.18
CA GLU A 366 3.28 -20.28 -3.23
C GLU A 366 3.34 -18.75 -3.11
N VAL A 367 2.51 -18.04 -3.89
CA VAL A 367 2.33 -16.61 -3.76
C VAL A 367 1.02 -16.38 -2.99
N LYS A 368 1.09 -16.52 -1.66
CA LYS A 368 -0.06 -16.34 -0.75
C LYS A 368 0.35 -15.51 0.45
N GLU A 369 -0.27 -14.37 0.64
CA GLU A 369 0.00 -13.47 1.76
C GLU A 369 -0.10 -14.16 3.14
N LYS A 370 -1.07 -15.05 3.31
CA LYS A 370 -1.29 -15.79 4.56
C LYS A 370 -0.08 -16.61 5.01
N ASN A 371 0.81 -16.95 4.09
CA ASN A 371 1.99 -17.78 4.34
C ASN A 371 3.30 -17.01 4.19
N LEU A 372 3.26 -15.66 4.18
CA LEU A 372 4.40 -14.80 3.87
C LEU A 372 5.65 -15.20 4.65
N ILE A 373 5.56 -15.29 5.97
CA ILE A 373 6.69 -15.63 6.84
C ILE A 373 7.27 -16.99 6.48
N LYS A 374 6.43 -18.02 6.35
CA LYS A 374 6.86 -19.37 6.00
C LYS A 374 7.53 -19.43 4.63
N ILE A 375 6.97 -18.74 3.64
CA ILE A 375 7.55 -18.67 2.28
C ILE A 375 8.95 -18.05 2.32
N PHE A 376 9.13 -16.98 3.08
CA PHE A 376 10.44 -16.37 3.26
C PHE A 376 11.39 -17.29 4.02
N GLU A 377 10.99 -17.91 5.11
CA GLU A 377 11.81 -18.87 5.84
C GLU A 377 12.28 -20.03 4.95
N ASP A 378 11.35 -20.61 4.18
CA ASP A 378 11.67 -21.74 3.29
C ASP A 378 12.61 -21.31 2.15
N ALA A 379 12.38 -20.12 1.58
CA ALA A 379 13.25 -19.54 0.56
C ALA A 379 14.66 -19.32 1.10
N PHE A 380 14.74 -18.77 2.28
CA PHE A 380 15.98 -18.39 2.89
C PHE A 380 16.73 -19.56 3.58
N LYS A 381 16.10 -20.62 4.05
CA LYS A 381 16.76 -21.83 4.58
C LYS A 381 17.57 -22.59 3.54
N ASN A 382 17.15 -22.58 2.29
CA ASN A 382 17.79 -23.35 1.21
C ASN A 382 19.10 -22.75 0.69
N GLU A 383 19.47 -21.53 1.06
CA GLU A 383 20.57 -20.78 0.46
C GLU A 383 21.71 -20.37 1.41
N ASN A 384 21.84 -20.97 2.59
CA ASN A 384 22.81 -20.53 3.61
C ASN A 384 22.63 -19.06 4.02
N LEU A 385 21.42 -18.63 4.20
CA LEU A 385 20.99 -17.24 4.33
C LEU A 385 21.16 -16.62 5.72
N ASN A 386 21.96 -17.17 6.57
CA ASN A 386 22.54 -16.47 7.71
C ASN A 386 23.63 -15.46 7.28
N ASN A 387 23.61 -15.06 6.00
CA ASN A 387 24.58 -14.13 5.45
C ASN A 387 23.92 -12.76 5.28
N GLU A 388 24.39 -11.77 6.04
CA GLU A 388 23.93 -10.37 5.99
C GLU A 388 23.95 -9.76 4.58
N TYR A 389 24.89 -10.17 3.71
CA TYR A 389 25.00 -9.68 2.34
C TYR A 389 23.79 -10.07 1.48
N VAL A 390 23.24 -11.25 1.69
CA VAL A 390 22.09 -11.73 0.93
C VAL A 390 20.84 -10.96 1.31
N ILE A 391 20.66 -10.66 2.59
CA ILE A 391 19.56 -9.85 3.09
C ILE A 391 19.68 -8.41 2.60
N ALA A 392 20.88 -7.83 2.66
CA ALA A 392 21.15 -6.51 2.12
C ALA A 392 20.81 -6.43 0.62
N ASP A 393 21.16 -7.45 -0.16
CA ASP A 393 20.83 -7.54 -1.59
C ASP A 393 19.30 -7.64 -1.82
N PHE A 394 18.57 -8.36 -0.93
CA PHE A 394 17.12 -8.40 -1.01
C PHE A 394 16.49 -7.01 -0.77
N PHE A 395 16.95 -6.26 0.25
CA PHE A 395 16.47 -4.91 0.50
C PHE A 395 16.76 -3.95 -0.66
N LYS A 396 17.96 -4.04 -1.26
CA LYS A 396 18.30 -3.27 -2.46
C LYS A 396 17.35 -3.59 -3.62
N LEU A 397 17.10 -4.87 -3.85
CA LEU A 397 16.16 -5.30 -4.88
C LEU A 397 14.73 -4.83 -4.57
N LEU A 398 14.27 -4.91 -3.33
CA LEU A 398 12.96 -4.42 -2.91
C LEU A 398 12.79 -2.93 -3.25
N TRP A 399 13.81 -2.12 -2.95
CA TRP A 399 13.82 -0.71 -3.30
C TRP A 399 13.71 -0.50 -4.82
N GLN A 400 14.55 -1.17 -5.58
CA GLN A 400 14.53 -1.08 -7.06
C GLN A 400 13.17 -1.47 -7.63
N VAL A 401 12.60 -2.58 -7.17
CA VAL A 401 11.27 -3.05 -7.58
C VAL A 401 10.20 -2.02 -7.23
N ARG A 402 10.23 -1.47 -6.00
CA ARG A 402 9.24 -0.47 -5.57
C ARG A 402 9.29 0.81 -6.40
N VAL A 403 10.47 1.33 -6.68
CA VAL A 403 10.65 2.52 -7.53
C VAL A 403 10.14 2.27 -8.95
N ARG A 404 10.49 1.13 -9.54
CA ARG A 404 10.03 0.74 -10.89
C ARG A 404 8.54 0.46 -10.94
N PHE A 405 7.98 -0.12 -9.88
CA PHE A 405 6.54 -0.31 -9.72
C PHE A 405 5.80 1.03 -9.77
N ASP A 406 6.24 2.03 -9.00
CA ASP A 406 5.59 3.36 -8.98
C ASP A 406 5.77 4.16 -10.26
N LYS A 407 6.82 3.84 -11.05
CA LYS A 407 7.09 4.49 -12.33
C LYS A 407 6.25 3.92 -13.47
N TYR A 408 6.02 2.59 -13.51
CA TYR A 408 5.52 1.90 -14.69
C TYR A 408 4.24 1.08 -14.48
N VAL A 409 3.82 0.84 -13.23
CA VAL A 409 2.61 0.07 -12.95
C VAL A 409 1.45 1.00 -12.64
N ILE A 410 0.27 0.64 -13.14
CA ILE A 410 -0.98 1.37 -12.89
C ILE A 410 -1.29 1.47 -11.40
N LYS A 411 -1.86 2.60 -11.02
CA LYS A 411 -2.51 2.80 -9.72
C LYS A 411 -3.93 3.28 -9.93
N TRP A 412 -4.80 2.97 -9.00
CA TRP A 412 -6.08 3.63 -8.87
C TRP A 412 -5.85 5.07 -8.43
N VAL A 413 -6.37 6.00 -9.21
CA VAL A 413 -6.26 7.44 -8.93
C VAL A 413 -7.66 8.01 -8.89
N THR A 414 -7.99 8.72 -7.81
CA THR A 414 -9.26 9.43 -7.68
C THR A 414 -9.22 10.68 -8.54
N ASN A 415 -10.18 10.84 -9.44
CA ASN A 415 -10.32 12.05 -10.22
C ASN A 415 -11.21 13.05 -9.47
N PRO A 416 -10.68 14.20 -8.99
CA PRO A 416 -11.46 15.18 -8.25
C PRO A 416 -12.60 15.80 -9.07
N ASP A 417 -12.49 15.80 -10.42
CA ASP A 417 -13.48 16.39 -11.32
C ASP A 417 -14.63 15.47 -11.70
N SER A 418 -14.55 14.17 -11.38
CA SER A 418 -15.53 13.14 -11.78
C SER A 418 -16.15 12.41 -10.60
N ASN A 419 -16.86 13.11 -9.68
CA ASN A 419 -17.63 12.49 -8.60
C ASN A 419 -16.95 11.30 -7.88
N HIS A 420 -15.62 11.38 -7.68
CA HIS A 420 -14.80 10.36 -7.02
C HIS A 420 -14.68 9.02 -7.77
N GLU A 421 -14.89 8.96 -9.08
CA GLU A 421 -14.57 7.76 -9.83
C GLU A 421 -13.04 7.52 -9.86
N GLU A 422 -12.60 6.34 -9.40
CA GLU A 422 -11.22 5.91 -9.50
C GLU A 422 -10.93 5.38 -10.90
N THR A 423 -9.77 5.73 -11.45
CA THR A 423 -9.30 5.23 -12.75
C THR A 423 -7.87 4.69 -12.66
N HIS A 424 -7.54 3.72 -13.49
CA HIS A 424 -6.18 3.20 -13.62
C HIS A 424 -5.31 4.14 -14.45
N LEU A 425 -4.29 4.73 -13.83
CA LEU A 425 -3.35 5.62 -14.51
C LEU A 425 -1.90 5.24 -14.20
N ILE A 426 -1.01 5.55 -15.14
CA ILE A 426 0.45 5.60 -14.94
C ILE A 426 0.85 7.05 -14.95
N LYS A 427 1.43 7.53 -13.86
CA LYS A 427 1.84 8.92 -13.72
C LYS A 427 3.34 9.06 -13.57
N LYS A 428 3.92 10.02 -14.28
CA LYS A 428 5.33 10.40 -14.21
C LYS A 428 5.53 11.56 -13.26
N LEU A 429 6.68 11.58 -12.60
CA LEU A 429 7.06 12.62 -11.66
C LEU A 429 7.68 13.80 -12.40
N TYR A 430 7.20 14.99 -12.15
CA TYR A 430 7.69 16.23 -12.72
C TYR A 430 7.96 17.27 -11.64
N LYS A 431 8.98 18.06 -11.88
CA LYS A 431 9.32 19.25 -11.11
C LYS A 431 9.15 20.47 -12.01
N SER A 432 8.46 21.47 -11.53
CA SER A 432 8.27 22.74 -12.25
C SER A 432 8.55 23.92 -11.34
N LYS A 433 8.90 25.04 -11.93
CA LYS A 433 9.12 26.29 -11.21
C LYS A 433 8.24 27.40 -11.80
N TYR A 434 7.49 28.03 -10.92
CA TYR A 434 6.72 29.21 -11.26
C TYR A 434 7.05 30.33 -10.25
N LYS A 435 7.70 31.41 -10.72
CA LYS A 435 8.25 32.44 -9.86
C LYS A 435 9.20 31.83 -8.80
N GLU A 436 8.87 32.03 -7.54
CA GLU A 436 9.65 31.54 -6.40
C GLU A 436 9.18 30.14 -5.92
N THR A 437 8.05 29.63 -6.42
CA THR A 437 7.48 28.35 -5.99
C THR A 437 7.96 27.21 -6.86
N ILE A 438 8.48 26.16 -6.24
CA ILE A 438 8.79 24.89 -6.88
C ILE A 438 7.62 23.95 -6.62
N SER A 439 7.10 23.32 -7.66
CA SER A 439 6.04 22.32 -7.56
C SER A 439 6.54 20.97 -8.02
N ILE A 440 6.32 19.95 -7.21
CA ILE A 440 6.57 18.55 -7.53
C ILE A 440 5.22 17.87 -7.64
N ARG A 441 4.96 17.24 -8.79
CA ARG A 441 3.67 16.60 -9.07
C ARG A 441 3.82 15.41 -9.99
N ARG A 442 2.84 14.52 -9.95
CA ARG A 442 2.73 13.43 -10.92
C ARG A 442 1.68 13.74 -11.99
N VAL A 443 2.05 13.53 -13.24
CA VAL A 443 1.22 13.80 -14.43
C VAL A 443 1.08 12.52 -15.24
N SER A 444 -0.11 12.27 -15.79
CA SER A 444 -0.36 11.17 -16.73
C SER A 444 -0.13 11.67 -18.15
N PRO A 445 0.94 11.22 -18.84
CA PRO A 445 1.13 11.56 -20.25
C PRO A 445 0.14 10.79 -21.12
N ASP A 446 -0.43 11.44 -22.16
CA ASP A 446 -1.37 10.81 -23.11
C ASP A 446 -0.75 9.60 -23.83
N ALA A 447 0.57 9.64 -24.05
CA ALA A 447 1.31 8.54 -24.67
C ALA A 447 1.21 7.20 -23.91
N ASN A 448 0.85 7.22 -22.62
CA ASN A 448 0.78 6.03 -21.76
C ASN A 448 -0.61 5.36 -21.75
N GLU A 449 -1.61 5.89 -22.45
CA GLU A 449 -2.98 5.36 -22.41
C GLU A 449 -3.05 3.87 -22.79
N LYS A 450 -2.43 3.48 -23.92
CA LYS A 450 -2.41 2.08 -24.39
C LYS A 450 -1.70 1.15 -23.40
N PHE A 451 -0.65 1.61 -22.74
CA PHE A 451 0.12 0.85 -21.76
C PHE A 451 -0.66 0.68 -20.45
N ALA A 452 -1.31 1.74 -20.00
CA ALA A 452 -2.19 1.69 -18.83
C ALA A 452 -3.42 0.81 -19.10
N LEU A 453 -4.01 0.89 -20.30
CA LEU A 453 -5.18 0.09 -20.66
C LEU A 453 -4.85 -1.41 -20.76
N LEU A 454 -3.65 -1.79 -21.27
CA LEU A 454 -3.20 -3.19 -21.28
C LEU A 454 -3.04 -3.74 -19.87
N GLN A 455 -2.43 -2.98 -18.97
CA GLN A 455 -2.30 -3.38 -17.57
C GLN A 455 -3.67 -3.46 -16.87
N SER A 456 -4.56 -2.51 -17.16
CA SER A 456 -5.93 -2.52 -16.63
C SER A 456 -6.73 -3.74 -17.13
N MET A 457 -6.54 -4.13 -18.37
CA MET A 457 -7.09 -5.35 -18.95
C MET A 457 -6.60 -6.58 -18.18
N LEU A 458 -5.29 -6.70 -17.97
CA LEU A 458 -4.69 -7.79 -17.21
C LEU A 458 -5.19 -7.83 -15.77
N TYR A 459 -5.29 -6.67 -15.11
CA TYR A 459 -5.79 -6.58 -13.75
C TYR A 459 -7.22 -7.08 -13.61
N HIS A 460 -8.14 -6.64 -14.48
CA HIS A 460 -9.55 -7.02 -14.40
C HIS A 460 -9.84 -8.42 -14.93
N SER A 461 -9.00 -8.95 -15.82
CA SER A 461 -9.19 -10.27 -16.41
C SER A 461 -8.71 -11.42 -15.53
N GLN A 462 -7.94 -11.13 -14.49
CA GLN A 462 -7.43 -12.15 -13.58
C GLN A 462 -8.47 -12.47 -12.51
N GLU A 463 -8.80 -13.75 -12.39
CA GLU A 463 -9.66 -14.24 -11.30
C GLU A 463 -8.92 -14.29 -9.95
N LEU A 464 -7.58 -14.15 -9.97
CA LEU A 464 -6.72 -14.25 -8.80
C LEU A 464 -6.16 -12.88 -8.41
N ILE A 465 -6.22 -12.58 -7.12
CA ILE A 465 -5.66 -11.36 -6.51
C ILE A 465 -4.13 -11.27 -6.73
N THR A 466 -3.48 -12.37 -7.00
CA THR A 466 -2.01 -12.50 -7.06
C THR A 466 -1.37 -11.74 -8.23
N GLN A 467 -2.09 -11.51 -9.34
CA GLN A 467 -1.54 -10.81 -10.51
C GLN A 467 -0.22 -11.42 -11.00
N TYR A 468 -0.22 -12.71 -11.37
CA TYR A 468 0.98 -13.48 -11.72
C TYR A 468 1.83 -12.88 -12.87
N TRP A 469 1.23 -12.07 -13.75
CA TRP A 469 1.95 -11.36 -14.80
C TRP A 469 2.97 -10.33 -14.26
N LEU A 470 2.79 -9.87 -13.01
CA LEU A 470 3.70 -8.88 -12.41
C LEU A 470 5.11 -9.43 -12.18
N THR A 471 5.29 -10.70 -11.80
CA THR A 471 6.65 -11.22 -11.53
C THR A 471 7.59 -11.03 -12.73
N PRO A 472 7.32 -11.58 -13.92
CA PRO A 472 8.19 -11.40 -15.08
C PRO A 472 8.23 -9.94 -15.55
N PHE A 473 7.13 -9.21 -15.44
CA PHE A 473 7.07 -7.82 -15.84
C PHE A 473 7.94 -6.92 -14.95
N LEU A 474 7.89 -7.09 -13.63
CA LEU A 474 8.77 -6.38 -12.69
C LEU A 474 10.25 -6.72 -12.93
N ASN A 475 10.56 -7.99 -13.25
CA ASN A 475 11.93 -8.36 -13.60
C ASN A 475 12.42 -7.63 -14.86
N LYS A 476 11.58 -7.53 -15.90
CA LYS A 476 11.89 -6.76 -17.13
C LYS A 476 12.15 -5.29 -16.85
N MET A 477 11.39 -4.68 -15.93
CA MET A 477 11.59 -3.28 -15.53
C MET A 477 12.95 -3.02 -14.85
N LEU A 478 13.62 -4.04 -14.35
CA LEU A 478 14.93 -3.91 -13.69
C LEU A 478 16.11 -3.92 -14.67
N GLU A 479 15.86 -4.14 -15.95
CA GLU A 479 16.87 -4.01 -16.99
C GLU A 479 17.25 -2.54 -17.21
N ASP A 480 18.46 -2.31 -17.72
CA ASP A 480 18.91 -0.97 -18.08
C ASP A 480 18.21 -0.52 -19.38
N ASP A 481 18.07 0.78 -19.57
CA ASP A 481 17.54 1.42 -20.79
C ASP A 481 16.10 1.00 -21.19
N VAL A 482 15.26 0.55 -20.24
CA VAL A 482 13.84 0.29 -20.52
C VAL A 482 12.99 1.55 -20.44
N ASP A 483 12.14 1.72 -21.44
CA ASP A 483 11.12 2.77 -21.50
C ASP A 483 9.70 2.17 -21.62
N GLU A 484 8.69 3.02 -21.65
CA GLU A 484 7.30 2.59 -21.78
C GLU A 484 7.01 1.85 -23.09
N THR A 485 7.75 2.16 -24.18
CA THR A 485 7.56 1.51 -25.49
C THR A 485 8.06 0.09 -25.45
N ILE A 486 9.25 -0.12 -24.89
CA ILE A 486 9.85 -1.44 -24.69
C ILE A 486 8.98 -2.27 -23.75
N LEU A 487 8.56 -1.68 -22.62
CA LEU A 487 7.75 -2.34 -21.61
C LEU A 487 6.35 -2.68 -22.14
N PHE A 488 5.73 -1.83 -22.93
CA PHE A 488 4.45 -2.12 -23.59
C PHE A 488 4.58 -3.32 -24.54
N LYS A 489 5.63 -3.34 -25.38
CA LYS A 489 5.90 -4.45 -26.30
C LYS A 489 6.09 -5.76 -25.52
N TYR A 490 6.95 -5.74 -24.52
CA TYR A 490 7.19 -6.89 -23.65
C TYR A 490 5.90 -7.39 -22.98
N LEU A 491 5.11 -6.48 -22.38
CA LEU A 491 3.87 -6.86 -21.70
C LEU A 491 2.84 -7.44 -22.68
N LYS A 492 2.77 -6.94 -23.93
CA LYS A 492 1.94 -7.52 -25.00
C LYS A 492 2.36 -8.97 -25.30
N GLN A 493 3.66 -9.20 -25.45
CA GLN A 493 4.21 -10.53 -25.72
C GLN A 493 4.00 -11.47 -24.52
N LEU A 494 4.23 -11.00 -23.31
CA LEU A 494 4.00 -11.74 -22.08
C LEU A 494 2.53 -12.17 -21.94
N ASP A 495 1.59 -11.25 -22.13
CA ASP A 495 0.16 -11.51 -22.12
C ASP A 495 -0.21 -12.59 -23.15
N ASN A 496 0.25 -12.45 -24.39
CA ASN A 496 0.01 -13.42 -25.43
C ASN A 496 0.58 -14.80 -25.10
N ALA A 497 1.81 -14.87 -24.56
CA ALA A 497 2.46 -16.12 -24.17
C ALA A 497 1.75 -16.82 -23.00
N MET A 498 1.27 -16.04 -22.00
CA MET A 498 0.64 -16.60 -20.81
C MET A 498 -0.82 -17.02 -21.02
N PHE A 499 -1.56 -16.34 -21.89
CA PHE A 499 -3.02 -16.49 -21.95
C PHE A 499 -3.56 -16.91 -23.31
N CYS A 500 -2.82 -16.70 -24.40
CA CYS A 500 -3.24 -17.05 -25.74
C CYS A 500 -2.61 -18.36 -26.26
N ASN A 501 -2.30 -19.28 -25.36
CA ASN A 501 -1.77 -20.62 -25.65
C ASN A 501 -2.48 -21.67 -24.80
N GLU A 502 -2.39 -22.93 -25.21
CA GLU A 502 -2.83 -24.04 -24.41
C GLU A 502 -2.02 -24.10 -23.11
N ARG A 503 -2.72 -24.15 -21.97
CA ARG A 503 -2.08 -24.15 -20.66
C ARG A 503 -1.69 -25.57 -20.28
N THR A 504 -0.39 -25.83 -20.25
CA THR A 504 0.21 -27.09 -19.79
C THR A 504 0.62 -27.05 -18.33
N ALA A 505 0.61 -25.86 -17.69
CA ALA A 505 1.05 -25.63 -16.31
C ALA A 505 0.13 -24.65 -15.58
N LYS A 506 0.23 -24.61 -14.26
CA LYS A 506 -0.49 -23.62 -13.41
C LYS A 506 0.07 -22.22 -13.66
N LEU A 507 -0.77 -21.19 -13.52
CA LEU A 507 -0.36 -19.78 -13.74
C LEU A 507 0.89 -19.38 -12.94
N LYS A 508 1.05 -19.88 -11.71
CA LYS A 508 2.23 -19.63 -10.89
C LYS A 508 3.52 -20.13 -11.52
N GLU A 509 3.46 -21.34 -12.11
CA GLU A 509 4.58 -22.01 -12.76
C GLU A 509 4.89 -21.34 -14.10
N LEU A 510 3.83 -21.03 -14.85
CA LEU A 510 3.93 -20.31 -16.11
C LEU A 510 4.54 -18.91 -15.91
N SER A 511 4.08 -18.15 -14.94
CA SER A 511 4.66 -16.84 -14.59
C SER A 511 6.15 -16.93 -14.27
N PHE A 512 6.59 -18.01 -13.63
CA PHE A 512 7.99 -18.20 -13.29
C PHE A 512 8.80 -18.61 -14.54
N SER A 513 8.26 -19.48 -15.40
CA SER A 513 8.93 -19.88 -16.65
C SER A 513 9.13 -18.70 -17.62
N MET A 514 8.28 -17.66 -17.54
CA MET A 514 8.46 -16.45 -18.35
C MET A 514 9.70 -15.64 -17.96
N LEU A 515 10.29 -15.84 -16.77
CA LEU A 515 11.54 -15.20 -16.39
C LEU A 515 12.75 -15.70 -17.21
N THR A 516 12.68 -16.93 -17.69
CA THR A 516 13.76 -17.57 -18.48
C THR A 516 13.51 -17.58 -19.98
N LYS A 517 12.27 -17.26 -20.40
CA LYS A 517 11.86 -17.36 -21.79
C LYS A 517 12.35 -16.16 -22.57
N ASP A 518 12.95 -16.42 -23.74
CA ASP A 518 13.33 -15.37 -24.67
C ASP A 518 12.09 -14.63 -25.19
N GLU A 519 12.17 -13.31 -25.33
CA GLU A 519 11.06 -12.48 -25.82
C GLU A 519 10.60 -12.89 -27.22
N THR A 520 11.52 -13.34 -28.06
CA THR A 520 11.22 -13.80 -29.43
C THR A 520 10.36 -15.07 -29.46
N GLU A 521 10.37 -15.83 -28.35
CA GLU A 521 9.54 -17.03 -28.18
C GLU A 521 8.20 -16.74 -27.49
N MET A 522 8.01 -15.50 -27.01
CA MET A 522 6.78 -15.08 -26.34
C MET A 522 5.71 -14.66 -27.36
N SER A 523 5.03 -15.62 -27.94
CA SER A 523 3.94 -15.39 -28.90
C SER A 523 2.66 -16.10 -28.47
N GLY A 524 1.52 -15.65 -28.99
CA GLY A 524 0.23 -16.34 -28.87
C GLY A 524 0.01 -17.28 -30.05
N ASN A 525 -0.82 -18.31 -29.84
CA ASN A 525 -1.21 -19.26 -30.86
C ASN A 525 -2.59 -18.88 -31.44
N VAL A 526 -2.63 -18.45 -32.69
CA VAL A 526 -3.87 -18.03 -33.38
C VAL A 526 -4.87 -19.19 -33.49
N ASP A 527 -4.40 -20.42 -33.78
CA ASP A 527 -5.28 -21.58 -33.94
C ASP A 527 -5.93 -21.93 -32.58
N PHE A 528 -5.15 -21.87 -31.51
CA PHE A 528 -5.69 -22.07 -30.15
C PHE A 528 -6.77 -21.04 -29.82
N VAL A 529 -6.50 -19.75 -30.04
CA VAL A 529 -7.47 -18.68 -29.76
C VAL A 529 -8.72 -18.85 -30.62
N THR A 530 -8.55 -19.16 -31.90
CA THR A 530 -9.66 -19.42 -32.83
C THR A 530 -10.50 -20.62 -32.36
N ALA A 531 -9.86 -21.68 -31.90
CA ALA A 531 -10.55 -22.86 -31.37
C ALA A 531 -11.37 -22.51 -30.13
N VAL A 532 -10.77 -21.75 -29.16
CA VAL A 532 -11.45 -21.31 -27.95
C VAL A 532 -12.67 -20.42 -28.26
N LEU A 533 -12.51 -19.42 -29.15
CA LEU A 533 -13.61 -18.51 -29.48
C LEU A 533 -14.74 -19.17 -30.31
N ASN A 534 -14.48 -20.33 -30.87
CA ASN A 534 -15.48 -21.17 -31.52
C ASN A 534 -16.20 -22.16 -30.58
N LEU A 535 -15.76 -22.27 -29.33
CA LEU A 535 -16.49 -23.04 -28.32
C LEU A 535 -17.86 -22.43 -28.09
N LYS A 536 -18.79 -23.26 -27.63
CA LYS A 536 -20.17 -22.88 -27.29
C LYS A 536 -20.32 -22.95 -25.76
N ASP A 537 -19.44 -22.21 -25.07
CA ASP A 537 -19.35 -22.27 -23.59
C ASP A 537 -20.34 -21.36 -22.86
N GLY A 538 -21.04 -20.50 -23.59
CA GLY A 538 -22.04 -19.61 -23.01
C GLY A 538 -21.44 -18.75 -21.89
N THR A 539 -22.11 -18.70 -20.75
CA THR A 539 -21.65 -17.92 -19.59
C THR A 539 -20.40 -18.48 -18.89
N LYS A 540 -19.86 -19.61 -19.34
CA LYS A 540 -18.61 -20.23 -18.81
C LYS A 540 -17.36 -19.69 -19.49
N PHE A 541 -17.49 -18.92 -20.58
CA PHE A 541 -16.35 -18.25 -21.17
C PHE A 541 -15.58 -17.44 -20.12
N ALA A 542 -14.25 -17.59 -20.07
CA ALA A 542 -13.42 -16.79 -19.20
C ALA A 542 -13.53 -15.29 -19.53
N SER A 543 -13.70 -14.46 -18.53
CA SER A 543 -13.80 -12.99 -18.66
C SER A 543 -12.62 -12.39 -19.44
N TYR A 544 -11.46 -13.05 -19.37
CA TYR A 544 -10.24 -12.66 -20.10
C TYR A 544 -10.50 -12.40 -21.59
N TRP A 545 -11.25 -13.25 -22.29
CA TRP A 545 -11.47 -13.13 -23.72
C TRP A 545 -12.25 -11.88 -24.11
N PHE A 546 -13.18 -11.46 -23.24
CA PHE A 546 -13.95 -10.22 -23.46
C PHE A 546 -13.11 -8.98 -23.17
N TYR A 547 -12.35 -8.98 -22.07
CA TYR A 547 -11.44 -7.88 -21.76
C TYR A 547 -10.34 -7.72 -22.81
N LYS A 548 -9.76 -8.84 -23.24
CA LYS A 548 -8.74 -8.84 -24.30
C LYS A 548 -9.30 -8.32 -25.62
N LEU A 549 -10.53 -8.74 -25.98
CA LEU A 549 -11.21 -8.23 -27.15
C LEU A 549 -11.45 -6.72 -27.07
N ASP A 550 -12.00 -6.23 -25.98
CA ASP A 550 -12.22 -4.79 -25.80
C ASP A 550 -10.90 -4.01 -25.92
N PHE A 551 -9.79 -4.53 -25.41
CA PHE A 551 -8.46 -3.94 -25.60
C PHE A 551 -8.04 -3.92 -27.08
N ILE A 552 -8.20 -5.02 -27.81
CA ILE A 552 -7.86 -5.12 -29.23
C ILE A 552 -8.71 -4.14 -30.06
N LEU A 553 -10.01 -4.08 -29.81
CA LEU A 553 -10.92 -3.15 -30.47
C LEU A 553 -10.51 -1.69 -30.21
N TRP A 554 -10.13 -1.37 -28.97
CA TRP A 554 -9.66 -0.04 -28.65
C TRP A 554 -8.35 0.31 -29.37
N MET A 555 -7.41 -0.64 -29.47
CA MET A 555 -6.18 -0.45 -30.24
C MET A 555 -6.46 -0.11 -31.72
N ASN A 556 -7.47 -0.75 -32.31
CA ASN A 556 -7.86 -0.59 -33.72
C ASN A 556 -8.97 0.47 -33.92
N ARG A 557 -9.30 1.25 -32.87
CA ARG A 557 -10.45 2.17 -32.86
C ARG A 557 -10.45 3.17 -34.03
N LYS A 558 -9.29 3.69 -34.40
CA LYS A 558 -9.20 4.69 -35.47
C LYS A 558 -9.80 4.21 -36.79
N GLU A 559 -9.62 2.92 -37.10
CA GLU A 559 -10.15 2.30 -38.30
C GLU A 559 -11.62 1.88 -38.10
N LEU A 560 -11.90 1.23 -36.96
CA LEU A 560 -13.21 0.64 -36.67
C LEU A 560 -14.32 1.68 -36.57
N ILE A 561 -14.03 2.88 -36.09
CA ILE A 561 -15.01 3.94 -35.85
C ILE A 561 -14.81 5.17 -36.76
N ALA A 562 -14.02 5.06 -37.82
CA ALA A 562 -13.73 6.19 -38.73
C ALA A 562 -15.01 6.86 -39.26
N TYR A 563 -16.03 6.08 -39.53
CA TYR A 563 -17.34 6.51 -40.07
C TYR A 563 -18.33 6.99 -38.99
N LYS A 564 -18.03 6.83 -37.70
CA LYS A 564 -18.93 7.21 -36.61
C LYS A 564 -18.89 8.72 -36.33
N THR A 565 -19.89 9.20 -35.60
CA THR A 565 -19.97 10.59 -35.16
C THR A 565 -18.88 10.93 -34.16
N GLU A 566 -18.50 12.20 -34.06
CA GLU A 566 -17.46 12.67 -33.13
C GLU A 566 -17.80 12.34 -31.67
N ASP A 567 -19.06 12.35 -31.28
CA ASP A 567 -19.48 11.97 -29.91
C ASP A 567 -19.14 10.50 -29.61
N VAL A 568 -19.37 9.59 -30.57
CA VAL A 568 -19.03 8.18 -30.40
C VAL A 568 -17.52 7.97 -30.41
N LYS A 569 -16.78 8.69 -31.26
CA LYS A 569 -15.33 8.65 -31.25
C LYS A 569 -14.76 9.06 -29.89
N LYS A 570 -15.26 10.14 -29.31
CA LYS A 570 -14.86 10.56 -27.96
C LYS A 570 -15.19 9.51 -26.88
N LEU A 571 -16.33 8.83 -26.97
CA LEU A 571 -16.67 7.75 -26.05
C LEU A 571 -15.66 6.59 -26.13
N TRP A 572 -15.24 6.21 -27.36
CA TRP A 572 -14.21 5.19 -27.56
C TRP A 572 -12.83 5.63 -27.10
N GLU A 573 -12.44 6.88 -27.33
CA GLU A 573 -11.19 7.45 -26.86
C GLU A 573 -11.12 7.46 -25.32
N ASN A 574 -12.24 7.82 -24.69
CA ASN A 574 -12.35 7.85 -23.21
C ASN A 574 -12.71 6.50 -22.59
N TYR A 575 -12.69 5.40 -23.37
CA TYR A 575 -12.99 4.08 -22.83
C TYR A 575 -12.06 3.68 -21.71
N ARG A 576 -12.60 3.11 -20.64
CA ARG A 576 -11.86 2.62 -19.47
C ARG A 576 -12.27 1.19 -19.14
N MET A 577 -11.30 0.37 -18.79
CA MET A 577 -11.57 -0.95 -18.23
C MET A 577 -12.16 -0.80 -16.83
N THR A 578 -13.30 -1.44 -16.61
CA THR A 578 -14.00 -1.47 -15.32
C THR A 578 -14.25 -2.90 -14.91
N ALA A 579 -14.50 -3.15 -13.62
CA ALA A 579 -14.84 -4.47 -13.13
C ALA A 579 -16.18 -4.93 -13.72
N LYS A 580 -16.17 -6.06 -14.43
CA LYS A 580 -17.31 -6.70 -15.04
C LYS A 580 -17.31 -8.17 -14.63
N ASN A 581 -18.44 -8.70 -14.24
CA ASN A 581 -18.52 -10.03 -13.64
C ASN A 581 -19.67 -10.88 -14.19
N SER A 582 -20.34 -10.42 -15.24
CA SER A 582 -21.49 -11.12 -15.78
C SER A 582 -21.42 -11.23 -17.30
N VAL A 583 -21.36 -12.46 -17.81
CA VAL A 583 -21.52 -12.74 -19.22
C VAL A 583 -23.00 -12.80 -19.55
N GLU A 584 -23.44 -11.95 -20.47
CA GLU A 584 -24.83 -11.79 -20.87
C GLU A 584 -25.05 -12.21 -22.32
N HIS A 585 -26.20 -12.84 -22.58
CA HIS A 585 -26.68 -13.19 -23.92
C HIS A 585 -27.39 -11.99 -24.57
N ILE A 586 -26.94 -11.60 -25.73
CA ILE A 586 -27.60 -10.51 -26.51
C ILE A 586 -28.97 -10.95 -26.99
N CYS A 587 -29.09 -12.09 -27.66
CA CYS A 587 -30.36 -12.76 -27.90
C CYS A 587 -30.79 -13.47 -26.59
N PRO A 588 -32.01 -13.25 -26.07
CA PRO A 588 -32.42 -13.82 -24.80
C PRO A 588 -32.52 -15.35 -24.87
N GLN A 589 -32.23 -16.00 -23.75
CA GLN A 589 -32.28 -17.47 -23.62
C GLN A 589 -33.68 -18.02 -23.71
N THR A 590 -34.68 -17.27 -23.21
CA THR A 590 -36.07 -17.64 -23.27
C THR A 590 -36.76 -16.80 -24.36
N GLN A 591 -37.28 -17.48 -25.37
CA GLN A 591 -37.98 -16.84 -26.49
C GLN A 591 -39.26 -16.17 -26.00
N ASN A 592 -39.44 -14.92 -26.40
CA ASN A 592 -40.75 -14.26 -26.30
C ASN A 592 -41.56 -14.59 -27.57
N PRO A 593 -42.85 -14.91 -27.45
CA PRO A 593 -43.71 -15.27 -28.62
C PRO A 593 -43.76 -14.22 -29.72
N HIS A 594 -43.40 -12.99 -29.44
CA HIS A 594 -43.39 -11.87 -30.39
C HIS A 594 -42.00 -11.48 -30.92
N ASP A 595 -40.97 -12.28 -30.60
CA ASP A 595 -39.62 -12.02 -31.10
C ASP A 595 -39.50 -12.38 -32.58
N SER A 596 -39.26 -11.38 -33.43
CA SER A 596 -38.96 -11.55 -34.83
C SER A 596 -37.46 -11.78 -35.13
N ASP A 597 -36.60 -11.41 -34.19
CA ASP A 597 -35.13 -11.41 -34.35
C ASP A 597 -34.52 -12.50 -33.52
N LEU A 598 -34.52 -13.73 -34.04
CA LEU A 598 -33.89 -14.90 -33.39
C LEU A 598 -32.63 -15.33 -34.11
N ILE A 599 -31.63 -15.72 -33.35
CA ILE A 599 -30.40 -16.32 -33.87
C ILE A 599 -30.55 -17.83 -34.16
N TYR A 600 -31.69 -18.41 -33.90
CA TYR A 600 -32.04 -19.81 -34.14
C TYR A 600 -33.43 -19.93 -34.81
N ASN A 601 -33.65 -21.06 -35.48
CA ASN A 601 -35.00 -21.36 -36.00
C ASN A 601 -35.86 -21.99 -34.92
N VAL A 602 -37.18 -21.71 -34.95
CA VAL A 602 -38.10 -22.29 -33.98
C VAL A 602 -38.12 -23.81 -34.07
N SER A 603 -37.86 -24.36 -35.27
CA SER A 603 -37.77 -25.80 -35.57
C SER A 603 -36.43 -26.45 -35.13
N ASP A 604 -35.43 -25.67 -34.72
CA ASP A 604 -34.15 -26.23 -34.27
C ASP A 604 -34.36 -27.06 -32.99
N SER A 605 -33.57 -28.12 -32.81
CA SER A 605 -33.57 -28.84 -31.53
C SER A 605 -33.02 -27.95 -30.41
N GLU A 606 -33.39 -28.23 -29.17
CA GLU A 606 -32.97 -27.45 -28.02
C GLU A 606 -31.43 -27.40 -27.88
N GLU A 607 -30.74 -28.47 -28.29
CA GLU A 607 -29.27 -28.53 -28.33
C GLU A 607 -28.71 -27.51 -29.36
N VAL A 608 -29.26 -27.46 -30.56
CA VAL A 608 -28.85 -26.51 -31.59
C VAL A 608 -29.16 -25.09 -31.20
N LYS A 609 -30.33 -24.82 -30.60
CA LYS A 609 -30.69 -23.50 -30.06
C LYS A 609 -29.67 -23.07 -29.02
N LYS A 610 -29.34 -23.95 -28.08
CA LYS A 610 -28.36 -23.69 -27.04
C LYS A 610 -26.98 -23.39 -27.60
N GLN A 611 -26.50 -24.17 -28.58
CA GLN A 611 -25.21 -23.96 -29.23
C GLN A 611 -25.15 -22.57 -29.90
N LYS A 612 -26.22 -22.11 -30.51
CA LYS A 612 -26.31 -20.77 -31.12
C LYS A 612 -26.37 -19.67 -30.06
N LEU A 613 -27.12 -19.87 -28.97
CA LEU A 613 -27.20 -18.92 -27.86
C LEU A 613 -25.85 -18.77 -27.14
N ASP A 614 -25.17 -19.88 -26.90
CA ASP A 614 -23.90 -19.95 -26.18
C ASP A 614 -22.67 -19.58 -27.04
N ASP A 615 -22.89 -19.12 -28.27
CA ASP A 615 -21.85 -18.66 -29.20
C ASP A 615 -21.22 -17.36 -28.71
N PHE A 616 -19.87 -17.27 -28.77
CA PHE A 616 -19.12 -16.05 -28.40
C PHE A 616 -19.63 -14.79 -29.11
N GLY A 617 -20.12 -14.93 -30.37
CA GLY A 617 -20.73 -13.84 -31.11
C GLY A 617 -21.96 -13.25 -30.43
N ASN A 618 -22.72 -14.06 -29.69
CA ASN A 618 -23.95 -13.67 -29.00
C ASN A 618 -23.73 -13.19 -27.54
N LEU A 619 -22.49 -13.16 -27.05
CA LEU A 619 -22.16 -12.91 -25.65
C LEU A 619 -21.43 -11.59 -25.47
N VAL A 620 -21.69 -10.91 -24.35
CA VAL A 620 -20.98 -9.72 -23.91
C VAL A 620 -20.68 -9.81 -22.41
N LEU A 621 -19.58 -9.20 -21.97
CA LEU A 621 -19.23 -9.10 -20.53
C LEU A 621 -19.70 -7.74 -20.01
N LEU A 622 -20.54 -7.74 -18.99
CA LEU A 622 -21.18 -6.56 -18.41
C LEU A 622 -21.02 -6.51 -16.90
N THR A 623 -21.33 -5.36 -16.30
CA THR A 623 -21.52 -5.24 -14.87
C THR A 623 -22.82 -5.95 -14.45
N SER A 624 -22.90 -6.42 -13.20
CA SER A 624 -24.11 -7.07 -12.67
C SER A 624 -25.35 -6.17 -12.77
N SER A 625 -25.21 -4.86 -12.61
CA SER A 625 -26.31 -3.90 -12.72
C SER A 625 -26.85 -3.84 -14.15
N MET A 626 -25.96 -3.79 -15.15
CA MET A 626 -26.36 -3.78 -16.56
C MET A 626 -26.99 -5.11 -16.98
N ASN A 627 -26.42 -6.23 -16.51
CA ASN A 627 -26.99 -7.54 -16.78
C ASN A 627 -28.42 -7.67 -16.20
N SER A 628 -28.62 -7.23 -14.96
CA SER A 628 -29.97 -7.21 -14.34
C SER A 628 -30.96 -6.34 -15.11
N GLU A 629 -30.50 -5.22 -15.68
CA GLU A 629 -31.34 -4.35 -16.49
C GLU A 629 -31.69 -4.96 -17.84
N TYR A 630 -30.73 -5.61 -18.51
CA TYR A 630 -30.98 -6.30 -19.77
C TYR A 630 -31.90 -7.51 -19.58
N SER A 631 -31.64 -8.31 -18.52
CA SER A 631 -32.45 -9.48 -18.21
C SER A 631 -32.82 -10.28 -19.49
N ASN A 632 -33.97 -10.90 -19.53
CA ASN A 632 -34.48 -11.63 -20.70
C ASN A 632 -35.20 -10.73 -21.74
N LYS A 633 -34.75 -9.46 -21.87
CA LYS A 633 -35.36 -8.52 -22.84
C LYS A 633 -34.92 -8.85 -24.27
N MET A 634 -35.81 -8.49 -25.20
CA MET A 634 -35.57 -8.61 -26.65
C MET A 634 -34.41 -7.71 -27.08
N TYR A 635 -33.72 -8.11 -28.13
CA TYR A 635 -32.57 -7.34 -28.72
C TYR A 635 -32.92 -5.85 -28.94
N ALA A 636 -34.07 -5.58 -29.57
CA ALA A 636 -34.51 -4.21 -29.86
C ALA A 636 -34.64 -3.33 -28.62
N VAL A 637 -35.11 -3.92 -27.50
CA VAL A 637 -35.22 -3.23 -26.20
C VAL A 637 -33.83 -2.98 -25.60
N LYS A 638 -32.96 -4.00 -25.55
CA LYS A 638 -31.56 -3.86 -25.08
C LYS A 638 -30.81 -2.79 -25.86
N ARG A 639 -30.96 -2.79 -27.21
CA ARG A 639 -30.39 -1.80 -28.11
C ARG A 639 -30.89 -0.37 -27.78
N THR A 640 -32.15 -0.20 -27.58
CA THR A 640 -32.76 1.11 -27.25
C THR A 640 -32.22 1.65 -25.93
N GLU A 641 -32.12 0.81 -24.91
CA GLU A 641 -31.56 1.15 -23.60
C GLU A 641 -30.06 1.52 -23.69
N PHE A 642 -29.28 0.75 -24.45
CA PHE A 642 -27.85 1.04 -24.70
C PHE A 642 -27.65 2.43 -25.35
N ILE A 643 -28.39 2.73 -26.42
CA ILE A 643 -28.28 4.01 -27.14
C ILE A 643 -28.68 5.19 -26.23
N LYS A 644 -29.68 5.03 -25.36
CA LYS A 644 -30.11 6.09 -24.43
C LYS A 644 -29.06 6.44 -23.38
N LYS A 645 -28.26 5.47 -22.92
CA LYS A 645 -27.33 5.66 -21.80
C LYS A 645 -26.08 6.43 -22.16
N LYS A 646 -25.70 6.49 -23.42
CA LYS A 646 -24.44 7.14 -23.89
C LYS A 646 -23.21 6.72 -23.08
N ARG A 647 -23.18 5.49 -22.58
CA ARG A 647 -22.08 4.91 -21.80
C ARG A 647 -21.62 3.60 -22.42
N LEU A 648 -20.31 3.45 -22.60
CA LEU A 648 -19.70 2.23 -23.15
C LEU A 648 -19.17 1.36 -22.02
N ASP A 649 -19.93 0.32 -21.65
CA ASP A 649 -19.41 -0.71 -20.71
C ASP A 649 -18.52 -1.73 -21.44
N SER A 650 -18.78 -2.00 -22.73
CA SER A 650 -17.99 -2.86 -23.61
C SER A 650 -18.00 -2.32 -25.02
N LEU A 651 -16.82 -2.29 -25.67
CA LEU A 651 -16.70 -1.89 -27.07
C LEU A 651 -17.34 -2.92 -28.00
N LYS A 652 -17.31 -4.20 -27.61
CA LYS A 652 -18.03 -5.26 -28.32
C LYS A 652 -19.54 -4.96 -28.38
N SER A 653 -20.14 -4.47 -27.29
CA SER A 653 -21.56 -4.11 -27.25
C SER A 653 -21.93 -3.00 -28.24
N ASP A 654 -21.06 -1.98 -28.39
CA ASP A 654 -21.30 -0.88 -29.32
C ASP A 654 -21.35 -1.38 -30.78
N ILE A 655 -20.46 -2.33 -31.17
CA ILE A 655 -20.48 -2.94 -32.50
C ILE A 655 -21.75 -3.79 -32.71
N ILE A 656 -22.18 -4.54 -31.70
CA ILE A 656 -23.39 -5.36 -31.78
C ILE A 656 -24.63 -4.47 -31.96
N PHE A 657 -24.77 -3.43 -31.14
CA PHE A 657 -25.96 -2.56 -31.13
C PHE A 657 -26.01 -1.54 -32.30
N GLU A 658 -25.01 -1.51 -33.16
CA GLU A 658 -25.12 -0.83 -34.45
C GLU A 658 -26.11 -1.49 -35.40
N LYS A 659 -26.25 -2.83 -35.30
CA LYS A 659 -27.16 -3.57 -36.17
C LYS A 659 -28.62 -3.23 -35.83
N ASN A 660 -29.46 -3.13 -36.84
CA ASN A 660 -30.91 -2.90 -36.63
C ASN A 660 -31.61 -4.14 -36.13
N ASN A 661 -31.13 -5.33 -36.46
CA ASN A 661 -31.65 -6.61 -36.00
C ASN A 661 -30.48 -7.55 -35.62
N TRP A 662 -30.80 -8.56 -34.80
CA TRP A 662 -29.81 -9.53 -34.32
C TRP A 662 -30.26 -10.96 -34.65
N ASN A 663 -29.96 -11.37 -35.87
CA ASN A 663 -30.24 -12.70 -36.38
C ASN A 663 -28.95 -13.54 -36.48
N TYR A 664 -29.08 -14.81 -36.86
CA TYR A 664 -27.95 -15.72 -36.96
C TYR A 664 -26.83 -15.20 -37.90
N GLN A 665 -27.18 -14.61 -39.03
CA GLN A 665 -26.19 -14.09 -39.98
C GLN A 665 -25.38 -12.93 -39.37
N ASN A 666 -26.04 -12.00 -38.68
CA ASN A 666 -25.39 -10.88 -38.03
C ASN A 666 -24.52 -11.33 -36.88
N MET A 667 -24.98 -12.31 -36.09
CA MET A 667 -24.21 -12.90 -34.99
C MET A 667 -22.96 -13.64 -35.51
N ASP A 668 -23.12 -14.48 -36.54
CA ASP A 668 -22.02 -15.26 -37.12
C ASP A 668 -20.98 -14.34 -37.76
N ALA A 669 -21.41 -13.35 -38.56
CA ALA A 669 -20.52 -12.34 -39.12
C ALA A 669 -19.77 -11.55 -38.05
N HIS A 670 -20.45 -11.22 -36.94
CA HIS A 670 -19.82 -10.56 -35.80
C HIS A 670 -18.78 -11.47 -35.14
N ARG A 671 -19.07 -12.77 -34.93
CA ARG A 671 -18.10 -13.73 -34.40
C ARG A 671 -16.86 -13.83 -35.28
N VAL A 672 -17.05 -13.98 -36.58
CA VAL A 672 -15.94 -14.05 -37.55
C VAL A 672 -15.07 -12.78 -37.48
N MET A 673 -15.69 -11.61 -37.47
CA MET A 673 -15.00 -10.33 -37.29
C MET A 673 -14.17 -10.28 -36.01
N MET A 674 -14.73 -10.75 -34.86
CA MET A 674 -13.99 -10.74 -33.61
C MET A 674 -12.79 -11.68 -33.63
N ILE A 675 -12.93 -12.88 -34.22
CA ILE A 675 -11.81 -13.82 -34.41
C ILE A 675 -10.72 -13.21 -35.31
N GLU A 676 -11.11 -12.50 -36.34
CA GLU A 676 -10.19 -11.81 -37.23
C GLU A 676 -9.41 -10.69 -36.50
N GLN A 677 -10.06 -9.94 -35.63
CA GLN A 677 -9.39 -8.94 -34.79
C GLN A 677 -8.33 -9.59 -33.90
N PHE A 678 -8.62 -10.73 -33.26
CA PHE A 678 -7.64 -11.48 -32.48
C PHE A 678 -6.47 -11.97 -33.36
N SER A 679 -6.77 -12.56 -34.50
CA SER A 679 -5.75 -13.09 -35.42
C SER A 679 -4.79 -12.00 -35.88
N ASN A 680 -5.31 -10.87 -36.31
CA ASN A 680 -4.52 -9.71 -36.74
C ASN A 680 -3.66 -9.17 -35.58
N TYR A 681 -4.20 -9.10 -34.36
CA TYR A 681 -3.45 -8.62 -33.20
C TYR A 681 -2.31 -9.57 -32.79
N LEU A 682 -2.50 -10.88 -32.90
CA LEU A 682 -1.49 -11.87 -32.52
C LEU A 682 -0.36 -12.00 -33.54
N ASN A 683 -0.67 -11.74 -34.81
CA ASN A 683 0.30 -11.80 -35.93
C ASN A 683 1.15 -10.52 -36.06
N ASN A 684 0.70 -9.39 -35.47
CA ASN A 684 1.42 -8.11 -35.46
C ASN A 684 2.15 -7.89 -34.11
#